data_0919ad0a5789a3b00bb65b5970e72a21
#
_entry.id   0919ad0a5789a3b00bb65b5970e72a21
#
_cell.length_a   1.000
_cell.length_b   1.000
_cell.length_c   1.000
_cell.angle_alpha   90.00
_cell.angle_beta   90.00
_cell.angle_gamma   90.00
#
_symmetry.space_group_name_H-M   'P 1'
#
loop_
_entity.id
_entity.type
_entity.pdbx_description
1 polymer ?
#
loop_
_entity_poly.entity_id
_entity_poly.type
_entity_poly.pdbx_seq_one_letter_code
_entity_poly.pdbx_strand_id
1 'polypeptide(L)'
;MKVATVALALGIVASGFSRTQVPIPTYTKDIAPLIADRCGMCHDVGGAAPFGLLTYADVKRHATQIVTVTRNRYMPPWKADPSNGPFVGQHPLTSAEIDLIRRWVDGGTVEGDPRDLPAPRHWTDGWRLGPPDLIVTLPQPYTLQAEGTDVFRIFVIPLPVSRTRFVRGLEFRPGNPKVVHHANIRVDTTAASRALDDADQGPGYNGLILRSADYPEGHFLGWTPGQVAPLLPKDLTWRLDPKTDLVVEAHMQPSGKKESVQPSIGLYFSDTPPTRTPAMLRLGRQTIDIPAGEKQYTVTDSYVLPVDVEVEALQPHAHYRAREVQGEATLPDGTKRLLIHIADWDFRWQHVFQYESPLRLPKGTTVSMRWVYDNSADNPRNPQRPPVRAQWGQRSSDEMGDLWMQVLTRNEPDLVTLTRQFRAKVAVEDVNGYELEIEKHPDDTGLHDSAALLYLEVGRPEGAVAHFQKALALKGGSAPAHYNLGTALSVAGRLDEAVSEYRQAIQIDGGYANAHNNLGGVLLAQGKTGEAVREFRDAVRLQPQSASGLANLAWVLATAPQAADRHANEAVDLAMRVVDLTARRDARALDVLGAAYASAGQFDRAQEAASTALRLAPAEPLAAEIRRRQDLYRQGRPYVAPDPASRR
;
A
#
# COMPACT_ATOMS: atom_id res chain seq x y z
N MET A 1 -102.50 -35.75 -8.32
CA MET A 1 -101.21 -35.19 -8.71
C MET A 1 -100.29 -35.14 -7.48
N LYS A 2 -99.31 -36.06 -7.37
CA LYS A 2 -98.45 -36.16 -6.19
C LYS A 2 -97.14 -35.40 -6.56
N VAL A 3 -96.83 -34.43 -5.74
CA VAL A 3 -95.53 -33.70 -5.84
C VAL A 3 -94.55 -34.44 -4.98
N ALA A 4 -93.47 -34.93 -5.56
CA ALA A 4 -92.37 -35.58 -4.81
C ALA A 4 -91.31 -34.53 -4.43
N THR A 5 -91.03 -34.39 -3.13
CA THR A 5 -89.98 -33.50 -2.66
C THR A 5 -88.67 -34.28 -2.61
N VAL A 6 -87.67 -33.83 -3.36
CA VAL A 6 -86.29 -34.38 -3.31
C VAL A 6 -85.50 -33.56 -2.28
N ALA A 7 -85.06 -34.18 -1.23
CA ALA A 7 -84.13 -33.56 -0.26
C ALA A 7 -82.68 -33.77 -0.70
N LEU A 8 -82.02 -32.67 -0.97
CA LEU A 8 -80.58 -32.65 -1.33
C LEU A 8 -79.74 -32.53 -0.05
N ALA A 9 -79.02 -33.61 0.32
CA ALA A 9 -78.10 -33.60 1.44
C ALA A 9 -76.74 -33.00 0.99
N LEU A 10 -76.40 -31.80 1.45
CA LEU A 10 -75.07 -31.24 1.33
C LEU A 10 -74.12 -31.90 2.34
N GLY A 11 -73.27 -32.76 1.84
CA GLY A 11 -72.12 -33.27 2.62
C GLY A 11 -71.02 -32.22 2.73
N ILE A 12 -70.82 -31.62 3.89
CA ILE A 12 -69.66 -30.75 4.19
C ILE A 12 -68.41 -31.64 4.35
N VAL A 13 -67.59 -31.69 3.30
CA VAL A 13 -66.24 -32.28 3.44
C VAL A 13 -65.34 -31.25 4.13
N ALA A 14 -65.15 -31.39 5.42
CA ALA A 14 -64.14 -30.64 6.16
C ALA A 14 -62.76 -31.18 5.74
N SER A 15 -62.13 -30.53 4.78
CA SER A 15 -60.72 -30.74 4.48
C SER A 15 -59.90 -30.14 5.61
N GLY A 16 -59.50 -31.02 6.54
CA GLY A 16 -58.53 -30.70 7.57
C GLY A 16 -57.17 -30.38 6.94
N PHE A 17 -56.89 -29.10 6.76
CA PHE A 17 -55.51 -28.66 6.53
C PHE A 17 -54.73 -28.95 7.82
N SER A 18 -54.03 -30.09 7.85
CA SER A 18 -53.02 -30.36 8.86
C SER A 18 -51.91 -29.32 8.63
N ARG A 19 -51.93 -28.24 9.41
CA ARG A 19 -50.76 -27.36 9.54
C ARG A 19 -49.66 -28.23 10.12
N THR A 20 -48.76 -28.72 9.30
CA THR A 20 -47.47 -29.23 9.76
C THR A 20 -46.84 -28.15 10.63
N GLN A 21 -46.93 -28.29 11.97
CA GLN A 21 -46.21 -27.39 12.87
C GLN A 21 -44.73 -27.54 12.58
N VAL A 22 -44.14 -26.46 12.03
CA VAL A 22 -42.69 -26.41 11.86
C VAL A 22 -42.08 -26.60 13.26
N PRO A 23 -41.21 -27.58 13.47
CA PRO A 23 -40.63 -27.84 14.80
C PRO A 23 -39.98 -26.57 15.36
N ILE A 24 -40.17 -26.36 16.66
CA ILE A 24 -39.50 -25.28 17.39
C ILE A 24 -38.01 -25.59 17.38
N PRO A 25 -37.15 -24.67 16.89
CA PRO A 25 -35.71 -24.89 16.89
C PRO A 25 -35.15 -25.03 18.31
N THR A 26 -34.10 -25.82 18.47
CA THR A 26 -33.40 -25.98 19.74
C THR A 26 -32.00 -25.37 19.67
N TYR A 27 -31.46 -24.97 20.84
CA TYR A 27 -30.11 -24.41 20.88
C TYR A 27 -29.06 -25.42 20.39
N THR A 28 -29.05 -26.63 20.98
CA THR A 28 -28.02 -27.64 20.73
C THR A 28 -27.93 -28.05 19.28
N LYS A 29 -29.06 -28.26 18.60
CA LYS A 29 -29.13 -28.76 17.25
C LYS A 29 -29.06 -27.67 16.19
N ASP A 30 -29.76 -26.54 16.42
CA ASP A 30 -30.03 -25.56 15.36
C ASP A 30 -29.23 -24.25 15.53
N ILE A 31 -29.06 -23.80 16.78
CA ILE A 31 -28.51 -22.48 17.09
C ILE A 31 -27.03 -22.55 17.44
N ALA A 32 -26.57 -23.53 18.22
CA ALA A 32 -25.18 -23.64 18.62
C ALA A 32 -24.21 -23.78 17.43
N PRO A 33 -24.51 -24.62 16.40
CA PRO A 33 -23.67 -24.67 15.19
C PRO A 33 -23.59 -23.32 14.47
N LEU A 34 -24.74 -22.63 14.36
CA LEU A 34 -24.81 -21.33 13.69
C LEU A 34 -24.03 -20.25 14.46
N ILE A 35 -24.19 -20.17 15.78
CA ILE A 35 -23.45 -19.24 16.64
C ILE A 35 -21.94 -19.53 16.58
N ALA A 36 -21.53 -20.80 16.65
CA ALA A 36 -20.13 -21.18 16.58
C ALA A 36 -19.48 -20.80 15.24
N ASP A 37 -20.24 -20.91 14.14
CA ASP A 37 -19.75 -20.61 12.79
C ASP A 37 -19.77 -19.11 12.46
N ARG A 38 -20.83 -18.39 12.84
CA ARG A 38 -21.07 -16.99 12.42
C ARG A 38 -20.67 -15.94 13.47
N CYS A 39 -20.65 -16.31 14.75
CA CYS A 39 -20.46 -15.36 15.85
C CYS A 39 -19.20 -15.65 16.68
N GLY A 40 -18.82 -16.93 16.79
CA GLY A 40 -17.74 -17.40 17.66
C GLY A 40 -16.39 -16.75 17.39
N MET A 41 -16.13 -16.30 16.17
CA MET A 41 -14.88 -15.67 15.81
C MET A 41 -14.56 -14.38 16.61
N CYS A 42 -15.59 -13.62 16.98
CA CYS A 42 -15.47 -12.40 17.77
C CYS A 42 -15.94 -12.59 19.20
N HIS A 43 -16.97 -13.45 19.42
CA HIS A 43 -17.61 -13.71 20.70
C HIS A 43 -16.99 -14.91 21.45
N ASP A 44 -15.68 -15.12 21.32
CA ASP A 44 -14.87 -16.13 22.02
C ASP A 44 -14.22 -15.54 23.29
N VAL A 45 -13.55 -16.39 24.09
CA VAL A 45 -12.77 -15.96 25.26
C VAL A 45 -11.57 -15.12 24.80
N GLY A 46 -11.56 -13.85 25.23
CA GLY A 46 -10.52 -12.90 24.79
C GLY A 46 -10.73 -12.34 23.37
N GLY A 47 -11.86 -12.64 22.72
CA GLY A 47 -12.27 -12.05 21.45
C GLY A 47 -12.56 -10.56 21.54
N ALA A 48 -12.77 -9.92 20.38
CA ALA A 48 -13.03 -8.48 20.28
C ALA A 48 -14.42 -8.05 20.76
N ALA A 49 -15.36 -8.99 20.88
CA ALA A 49 -16.72 -8.68 21.34
C ALA A 49 -16.77 -8.45 22.86
N PRO A 50 -17.69 -7.59 23.33
CA PRO A 50 -17.79 -7.24 24.76
C PRO A 50 -18.23 -8.41 25.66
N PHE A 51 -18.74 -9.51 25.08
CA PHE A 51 -19.18 -10.71 25.79
C PHE A 51 -19.01 -11.96 24.92
N GLY A 52 -18.83 -13.12 25.56
CA GLY A 52 -18.77 -14.41 24.88
C GLY A 52 -20.17 -14.95 24.53
N LEU A 53 -20.25 -15.82 23.52
CA LEU A 53 -21.44 -16.57 23.11
C LEU A 53 -21.12 -18.08 23.01
N LEU A 54 -20.43 -18.63 24.01
CA LEU A 54 -19.86 -19.98 23.97
C LEU A 54 -20.80 -21.03 24.54
N THR A 55 -21.72 -20.63 25.43
CA THR A 55 -22.62 -21.56 26.13
C THR A 55 -24.07 -21.21 25.86
N TYR A 56 -24.96 -22.20 26.09
CA TYR A 56 -26.39 -21.93 26.03
C TYR A 56 -26.81 -20.76 26.94
N ALA A 57 -26.25 -20.70 28.15
CA ALA A 57 -26.57 -19.63 29.10
C ALA A 57 -26.18 -18.25 28.57
N ASP A 58 -25.03 -18.14 27.88
CA ASP A 58 -24.56 -16.88 27.27
C ASP A 58 -25.50 -16.45 26.14
N VAL A 59 -25.80 -17.37 25.22
CA VAL A 59 -26.65 -17.08 24.06
C VAL A 59 -28.06 -16.75 24.48
N LYS A 60 -28.62 -17.49 25.46
CA LYS A 60 -29.94 -17.23 26.03
C LYS A 60 -30.04 -15.85 26.71
N ARG A 61 -29.00 -15.47 27.47
CA ARG A 61 -28.91 -14.14 28.11
C ARG A 61 -29.02 -13.00 27.11
N HIS A 62 -28.46 -13.18 25.93
CA HIS A 62 -28.41 -12.16 24.87
C HIS A 62 -29.41 -12.41 23.74
N ALA A 63 -30.33 -13.35 23.88
CA ALA A 63 -31.21 -13.82 22.80
C ALA A 63 -31.99 -12.70 22.09
N THR A 64 -32.63 -11.80 22.83
CA THR A 64 -33.40 -10.67 22.30
C THR A 64 -32.48 -9.69 21.55
N GLN A 65 -31.28 -9.44 22.09
CA GLN A 65 -30.28 -8.59 21.45
C GLN A 65 -29.80 -9.22 20.14
N ILE A 66 -29.52 -10.53 20.15
CA ILE A 66 -29.10 -11.28 18.94
C ILE A 66 -30.14 -11.16 17.83
N VAL A 67 -31.45 -11.37 18.16
CA VAL A 67 -32.54 -11.19 17.18
C VAL A 67 -32.54 -9.78 16.60
N THR A 68 -32.39 -8.76 17.44
CA THR A 68 -32.40 -7.35 16.99
C THR A 68 -31.24 -7.03 16.05
N VAL A 69 -30.00 -7.40 16.44
CA VAL A 69 -28.81 -7.05 15.67
C VAL A 69 -28.67 -7.87 14.39
N THR A 70 -29.15 -9.13 14.39
CA THR A 70 -29.14 -9.97 13.17
C THR A 70 -30.22 -9.56 12.18
N ARG A 71 -31.43 -9.24 12.67
CA ARG A 71 -32.53 -8.72 11.83
C ARG A 71 -32.14 -7.42 11.11
N ASN A 72 -31.45 -6.52 11.81
CA ASN A 72 -30.97 -5.25 11.26
C ASN A 72 -29.66 -5.42 10.47
N ARG A 73 -29.15 -6.63 10.29
CA ARG A 73 -27.88 -6.95 9.64
C ARG A 73 -26.68 -6.18 10.19
N TYR A 74 -26.75 -5.79 11.48
CA TYR A 74 -25.64 -5.18 12.20
C TYR A 74 -24.59 -6.22 12.61
N MET A 75 -25.03 -7.46 12.92
CA MET A 75 -24.18 -8.61 13.23
C MET A 75 -24.58 -9.83 12.38
N PRO A 76 -23.62 -10.63 11.93
CA PRO A 76 -22.16 -10.39 11.89
C PRO A 76 -21.82 -9.13 11.10
N PRO A 77 -20.70 -8.47 11.40
CA PRO A 77 -20.34 -7.17 10.78
C PRO A 77 -19.77 -7.33 9.37
N TRP A 78 -20.47 -8.00 8.50
CA TRP A 78 -20.12 -8.12 7.09
C TRP A 78 -20.83 -7.03 6.29
N LYS A 79 -20.05 -6.12 5.68
CA LYS A 79 -20.59 -4.93 5.02
C LYS A 79 -20.70 -5.03 3.51
N ALA A 80 -19.90 -5.88 2.85
CA ALA A 80 -20.00 -6.06 1.40
C ALA A 80 -21.33 -6.75 1.04
N ASP A 81 -21.95 -6.27 -0.06
CA ASP A 81 -23.15 -6.89 -0.62
C ASP A 81 -22.87 -8.37 -0.92
N PRO A 82 -23.74 -9.31 -0.48
CA PRO A 82 -23.56 -10.74 -0.72
C PRO A 82 -23.48 -11.15 -2.20
N SER A 83 -23.97 -10.32 -3.13
CA SER A 83 -23.84 -10.55 -4.57
C SER A 83 -22.43 -10.30 -5.11
N ASN A 84 -21.56 -9.69 -4.30
CA ASN A 84 -20.14 -9.49 -4.61
C ASN A 84 -19.32 -10.68 -4.09
N GLY A 85 -18.26 -11.03 -4.75
CA GLY A 85 -17.42 -12.14 -4.33
C GLY A 85 -17.64 -13.39 -5.18
N PRO A 86 -17.42 -14.60 -4.64
CA PRO A 86 -17.25 -14.94 -3.21
C PRO A 86 -15.91 -14.49 -2.61
N PHE A 87 -15.98 -13.98 -1.37
CA PHE A 87 -14.82 -13.60 -0.59
C PHE A 87 -14.52 -14.61 0.52
N VAL A 88 -13.24 -14.82 0.80
CA VAL A 88 -12.78 -15.68 1.90
C VAL A 88 -13.38 -15.20 3.22
N GLY A 89 -13.94 -16.12 3.99
CA GLY A 89 -14.58 -15.78 5.25
C GLY A 89 -15.90 -15.02 5.12
N GLN A 90 -16.48 -14.97 3.92
CA GLN A 90 -17.78 -14.37 3.70
C GLN A 90 -18.89 -15.24 4.31
N HIS A 91 -19.36 -14.83 5.48
CA HIS A 91 -20.37 -15.56 6.22
C HIS A 91 -21.55 -14.67 6.67
N PRO A 92 -22.21 -13.91 5.76
CA PRO A 92 -23.41 -13.18 6.13
C PRO A 92 -24.51 -14.19 6.50
N LEU A 93 -25.30 -13.84 7.50
CA LEU A 93 -26.49 -14.63 7.81
C LEU A 93 -27.49 -14.55 6.65
N THR A 94 -27.95 -15.70 6.21
CA THR A 94 -29.07 -15.80 5.26
C THR A 94 -30.37 -15.39 5.94
N SER A 95 -31.38 -15.01 5.16
CA SER A 95 -32.70 -14.69 5.71
C SER A 95 -33.33 -15.89 6.45
N ALA A 96 -33.03 -17.11 6.02
CA ALA A 96 -33.48 -18.35 6.70
C ALA A 96 -32.80 -18.54 8.07
N GLU A 97 -31.48 -18.25 8.17
CA GLU A 97 -30.74 -18.31 9.45
C GLU A 97 -31.23 -17.24 10.43
N ILE A 98 -31.50 -16.02 9.95
CA ILE A 98 -32.08 -14.93 10.75
C ILE A 98 -33.47 -15.35 11.26
N ASP A 99 -34.30 -15.94 10.40
CA ASP A 99 -35.62 -16.44 10.80
C ASP A 99 -35.51 -17.62 11.79
N LEU A 100 -34.52 -18.49 11.62
CA LEU A 100 -34.23 -19.59 12.55
C LEU A 100 -33.92 -19.08 13.97
N ILE A 101 -33.06 -18.08 14.09
CA ILE A 101 -32.74 -17.42 15.36
C ILE A 101 -34.01 -16.82 15.97
N ARG A 102 -34.78 -16.07 15.17
CA ARG A 102 -36.04 -15.48 15.65
C ARG A 102 -37.04 -16.53 16.18
N ARG A 103 -37.28 -17.60 15.42
CA ARG A 103 -38.20 -18.69 15.81
C ARG A 103 -37.73 -19.39 17.09
N TRP A 104 -36.43 -19.57 17.29
CA TRP A 104 -35.90 -20.13 18.52
C TRP A 104 -36.19 -19.22 19.73
N VAL A 105 -36.02 -17.91 19.57
CA VAL A 105 -36.29 -16.95 20.65
C VAL A 105 -37.80 -16.86 20.95
N ASP A 106 -38.63 -16.74 19.90
CA ASP A 106 -40.10 -16.70 20.01
C ASP A 106 -40.65 -18.02 20.60
N GLY A 107 -39.98 -19.14 20.34
CA GLY A 107 -40.32 -20.47 20.90
C GLY A 107 -39.85 -20.72 22.32
N GLY A 108 -39.31 -19.70 23.02
CA GLY A 108 -38.92 -19.80 24.43
C GLY A 108 -37.49 -20.25 24.67
N THR A 109 -36.63 -20.11 23.68
CA THR A 109 -35.18 -20.43 23.77
C THR A 109 -34.91 -21.85 24.28
N VAL A 110 -35.55 -22.86 23.71
CA VAL A 110 -35.41 -24.27 24.10
C VAL A 110 -33.96 -24.74 23.94
N GLU A 111 -33.41 -25.42 24.98
CA GLU A 111 -32.00 -25.89 24.96
C GLU A 111 -31.78 -27.05 23.98
N GLY A 112 -32.59 -28.09 24.08
CA GLY A 112 -32.46 -29.31 23.28
C GLY A 112 -31.64 -30.40 23.95
N ASP A 113 -31.31 -31.45 23.21
CA ASP A 113 -30.51 -32.58 23.69
C ASP A 113 -29.00 -32.25 23.67
N PRO A 114 -28.25 -32.37 24.77
CA PRO A 114 -26.82 -32.13 24.81
C PRO A 114 -26.00 -32.98 23.82
N ARG A 115 -26.52 -34.12 23.36
CA ARG A 115 -25.87 -34.99 22.36
C ARG A 115 -25.85 -34.37 20.97
N ASP A 116 -26.69 -33.37 20.71
CA ASP A 116 -26.75 -32.66 19.43
C ASP A 116 -25.74 -31.47 19.36
N LEU A 117 -25.03 -31.18 20.46
CA LEU A 117 -24.04 -30.10 20.47
C LEU A 117 -22.89 -30.39 19.47
N PRO A 118 -22.47 -29.40 18.69
CA PRO A 118 -21.26 -29.53 17.83
C PRO A 118 -20.01 -29.70 18.71
N ALA A 119 -18.98 -30.36 18.15
CA ALA A 119 -17.70 -30.46 18.81
C ALA A 119 -17.14 -29.05 19.12
N PRO A 120 -16.61 -28.84 20.34
CA PRO A 120 -16.00 -27.55 20.68
C PRO A 120 -14.87 -27.19 19.73
N ARG A 121 -14.84 -25.95 19.27
CA ARG A 121 -13.69 -25.44 18.52
C ARG A 121 -12.56 -25.15 19.50
N HIS A 122 -11.41 -25.77 19.31
CA HIS A 122 -10.22 -25.50 20.10
C HIS A 122 -9.22 -24.70 19.26
N TRP A 123 -8.79 -23.56 19.79
CA TRP A 123 -7.71 -22.78 19.22
C TRP A 123 -6.44 -23.10 20.01
N THR A 124 -5.37 -23.54 19.35
CA THR A 124 -4.09 -23.82 19.98
C THR A 124 -3.47 -22.53 20.47
N ASP A 125 -3.23 -22.42 21.79
CA ASP A 125 -2.59 -21.28 22.47
C ASP A 125 -3.12 -19.89 22.07
N GLY A 126 -4.36 -19.84 21.56
CA GLY A 126 -5.02 -18.62 21.09
C GLY A 126 -4.52 -18.09 19.75
N TRP A 127 -3.53 -18.70 19.07
CA TRP A 127 -3.16 -18.38 17.70
C TRP A 127 -4.04 -19.16 16.71
N ARG A 128 -4.74 -18.43 15.83
CA ARG A 128 -5.78 -19.02 14.96
C ARG A 128 -5.20 -19.76 13.76
N LEU A 129 -4.01 -19.35 13.33
CA LEU A 129 -3.28 -20.01 12.24
C LEU A 129 -2.39 -21.17 12.72
N GLY A 130 -2.49 -21.55 14.01
CA GLY A 130 -1.61 -22.48 14.69
C GLY A 130 -0.41 -21.78 15.34
N PRO A 131 0.57 -22.53 15.91
CA PRO A 131 1.73 -21.94 16.55
C PRO A 131 2.59 -21.17 15.54
N PRO A 132 2.90 -19.88 15.78
CA PRO A 132 3.80 -19.11 14.91
C PRO A 132 5.25 -19.57 15.01
N ASP A 133 6.02 -19.37 13.94
CA ASP A 133 7.47 -19.61 13.94
C ASP A 133 8.24 -18.54 14.74
N LEU A 134 7.70 -17.30 14.79
CA LEU A 134 8.26 -16.19 15.53
C LEU A 134 7.12 -15.35 16.13
N ILE A 135 7.24 -15.06 17.42
CA ILE A 135 6.35 -14.11 18.10
C ILE A 135 7.17 -12.89 18.49
N VAL A 136 6.72 -11.70 18.11
CA VAL A 136 7.27 -10.43 18.55
C VAL A 136 6.20 -9.62 19.26
N THR A 137 6.60 -8.92 20.31
CA THR A 137 5.69 -8.13 21.16
C THR A 137 6.25 -6.73 21.29
N LEU A 138 5.40 -5.71 21.33
CA LEU A 138 5.82 -4.35 21.59
C LEU A 138 6.64 -4.32 22.90
N PRO A 139 7.88 -3.78 22.89
CA PRO A 139 8.80 -3.90 24.03
C PRO A 139 8.24 -3.37 25.35
N GLN A 140 7.43 -2.31 25.29
CA GLN A 140 6.77 -1.70 26.45
C GLN A 140 5.30 -1.46 26.17
N PRO A 141 4.40 -1.68 27.15
CA PRO A 141 2.98 -1.40 26.96
C PRO A 141 2.71 0.11 26.81
N TYR A 142 1.85 0.47 25.89
CA TYR A 142 1.33 1.82 25.74
C TYR A 142 0.14 2.02 26.68
N THR A 143 0.08 3.17 27.34
CA THR A 143 -1.06 3.54 28.19
C THR A 143 -2.00 4.47 27.45
N LEU A 144 -3.15 3.95 27.00
CA LEU A 144 -4.24 4.75 26.45
C LEU A 144 -4.96 5.50 27.59
N GLN A 145 -5.11 6.80 27.44
CA GLN A 145 -5.79 7.64 28.45
C GLN A 145 -7.30 7.35 28.51
N ALA A 146 -7.90 7.69 29.65
CA ALA A 146 -9.33 7.42 29.91
C ALA A 146 -10.26 8.17 28.98
N GLU A 147 -9.89 9.40 28.63
CA GLU A 147 -10.73 10.36 27.90
C GLU A 147 -9.92 10.99 26.75
N GLY A 148 -10.63 11.55 25.79
CA GLY A 148 -10.04 12.20 24.62
C GLY A 148 -10.70 11.75 23.33
N THR A 149 -10.12 12.17 22.22
CA THR A 149 -10.48 11.69 20.87
C THR A 149 -9.81 10.36 20.56
N ASP A 150 -10.17 9.78 19.45
CA ASP A 150 -9.48 8.60 18.90
C ASP A 150 -7.97 8.83 18.79
N VAL A 151 -7.20 7.81 19.10
CA VAL A 151 -5.74 7.84 19.10
C VAL A 151 -5.23 6.96 17.97
N PHE A 152 -4.43 7.55 17.08
CA PHE A 152 -3.62 6.84 16.09
C PHE A 152 -2.18 6.86 16.59
N ARG A 153 -1.65 5.70 16.96
CA ARG A 153 -0.28 5.57 17.46
C ARG A 153 0.50 4.61 16.57
N ILE A 154 1.69 5.02 16.17
CA ILE A 154 2.56 4.22 15.31
C ILE A 154 3.60 3.54 16.19
N PHE A 155 3.47 2.23 16.36
CA PHE A 155 4.40 1.41 17.12
C PHE A 155 5.47 0.84 16.20
N VAL A 156 6.71 0.83 16.66
CA VAL A 156 7.83 0.22 15.94
C VAL A 156 8.28 -1.03 16.70
N ILE A 157 8.25 -2.18 16.03
CA ILE A 157 8.61 -3.47 16.62
C ILE A 157 9.81 -4.04 15.86
N PRO A 158 11.02 -3.99 16.42
CA PRO A 158 12.19 -4.57 15.81
C PRO A 158 12.07 -6.08 15.64
N LEU A 159 12.48 -6.60 14.47
CA LEU A 159 12.43 -8.03 14.19
C LEU A 159 13.79 -8.70 14.47
N PRO A 160 13.86 -9.73 15.32
CA PRO A 160 15.09 -10.44 15.65
C PRO A 160 15.46 -11.46 14.55
N VAL A 161 15.53 -11.00 13.30
CA VAL A 161 15.85 -11.83 12.14
C VAL A 161 17.30 -11.61 11.74
N SER A 162 18.12 -12.67 11.76
CA SER A 162 19.56 -12.62 11.44
C SER A 162 19.89 -12.98 10.00
N ARG A 163 18.93 -13.53 9.25
CA ARG A 163 19.04 -13.89 7.83
C ARG A 163 17.71 -13.64 7.13
N THR A 164 17.73 -13.51 5.84
CA THR A 164 16.50 -13.41 5.01
C THR A 164 15.56 -14.59 5.28
N ARG A 165 14.28 -14.29 5.50
CA ARG A 165 13.18 -15.23 5.67
C ARG A 165 12.08 -14.92 4.65
N PHE A 166 11.18 -15.86 4.45
CA PHE A 166 10.01 -15.67 3.59
C PHE A 166 8.76 -15.86 4.45
N VAL A 167 7.94 -14.81 4.54
CA VAL A 167 6.76 -14.80 5.40
C VAL A 167 5.55 -15.22 4.57
N ARG A 168 4.83 -16.22 5.05
CA ARG A 168 3.58 -16.70 4.46
C ARG A 168 2.33 -16.34 5.27
N GLY A 169 2.48 -15.75 6.44
CA GLY A 169 1.36 -15.32 7.26
C GLY A 169 1.79 -14.44 8.40
N LEU A 170 0.85 -13.58 8.80
CA LEU A 170 0.98 -12.70 9.93
C LEU A 170 -0.34 -12.72 10.71
N GLU A 171 -0.28 -12.98 12.00
CA GLU A 171 -1.41 -12.87 12.91
C GLU A 171 -1.14 -11.79 13.94
N PHE A 172 -2.00 -10.77 13.98
CA PHE A 172 -1.90 -9.65 14.91
C PHE A 172 -2.80 -9.87 16.12
N ARG A 173 -2.26 -9.64 17.30
CA ARG A 173 -2.98 -9.60 18.57
C ARG A 173 -2.86 -8.19 19.14
N PRO A 174 -3.96 -7.48 19.33
CA PRO A 174 -3.93 -6.06 19.73
C PRO A 174 -3.49 -5.84 21.19
N GLY A 175 -3.38 -6.89 22.00
CA GLY A 175 -3.10 -6.79 23.44
C GLY A 175 -4.32 -6.32 24.25
N ASN A 176 -5.15 -5.43 23.71
CA ASN A 176 -6.43 -5.03 24.29
C ASN A 176 -7.47 -4.84 23.17
N PRO A 177 -8.22 -5.89 22.80
CA PRO A 177 -9.19 -5.84 21.71
C PRO A 177 -10.42 -4.96 21.98
N LYS A 178 -10.60 -4.47 23.21
CA LYS A 178 -11.72 -3.60 23.58
C LYS A 178 -11.54 -2.16 23.12
N VAL A 179 -10.29 -1.73 22.98
CA VAL A 179 -9.93 -0.35 22.65
C VAL A 179 -9.18 -0.21 21.33
N VAL A 180 -8.66 -1.29 20.75
CA VAL A 180 -8.02 -1.29 19.45
C VAL A 180 -9.05 -1.66 18.37
N HIS A 181 -9.31 -0.75 17.45
CA HIS A 181 -10.34 -0.91 16.42
C HIS A 181 -9.80 -1.49 15.11
N HIS A 182 -8.60 -1.10 14.70
CA HIS A 182 -7.87 -1.70 13.58
C HIS A 182 -6.39 -1.37 13.68
N ALA A 183 -5.60 -2.10 12.92
CA ALA A 183 -4.18 -1.84 12.76
C ALA A 183 -3.79 -1.99 11.29
N ASN A 184 -2.98 -1.05 10.79
CA ASN A 184 -2.26 -1.15 9.53
C ASN A 184 -0.82 -1.52 9.84
N ILE A 185 -0.28 -2.53 9.16
CA ILE A 185 1.06 -3.04 9.42
C ILE A 185 1.90 -2.86 8.17
N ARG A 186 3.09 -2.32 8.33
CA ARG A 186 4.08 -2.09 7.27
C ARG A 186 5.44 -2.55 7.71
N VAL A 187 6.40 -2.54 6.81
CA VAL A 187 7.81 -2.86 7.08
C VAL A 187 8.69 -1.66 6.75
N ASP A 188 9.67 -1.38 7.60
CA ASP A 188 10.70 -0.35 7.36
C ASP A 188 12.09 -0.99 7.45
N THR A 189 12.84 -0.95 6.36
CA THR A 189 14.21 -1.48 6.27
C THR A 189 15.28 -0.40 6.51
N THR A 190 14.87 0.87 6.67
CA THR A 190 15.79 2.02 6.76
C THR A 190 16.10 2.43 8.20
N ALA A 191 15.37 1.90 9.18
CA ALA A 191 15.38 2.32 10.57
C ALA A 191 14.91 3.78 10.83
N ALA A 192 14.34 4.46 9.81
CA ALA A 192 13.85 5.84 9.98
C ALA A 192 12.66 5.91 10.94
N SER A 193 11.73 4.94 10.86
CA SER A 193 10.60 4.84 11.79
C SER A 193 11.08 4.60 13.23
N ARG A 194 12.15 3.81 13.42
CA ARG A 194 12.78 3.59 14.74
C ARG A 194 13.38 4.87 15.31
N ALA A 195 13.99 5.69 14.48
CA ALA A 195 14.56 6.97 14.93
C ALA A 195 13.46 7.94 15.44
N LEU A 196 12.25 7.90 14.87
CA LEU A 196 11.11 8.67 15.38
C LEU A 196 10.57 8.09 16.69
N ASP A 197 10.52 6.76 16.83
CA ASP A 197 10.12 6.08 18.07
C ASP A 197 11.09 6.39 19.22
N ASP A 198 12.40 6.33 18.95
CA ASP A 198 13.46 6.64 19.93
C ASP A 198 13.43 8.12 20.38
N ALA A 199 12.91 9.03 19.53
CA ALA A 199 12.79 10.45 19.85
C ALA A 199 11.51 10.80 20.63
N ASP A 200 10.51 9.94 20.67
CA ASP A 200 9.27 10.12 21.45
C ASP A 200 9.48 9.71 22.91
N GLN A 201 8.67 10.27 23.82
CA GLN A 201 8.77 9.99 25.27
C GLN A 201 8.13 8.66 25.70
N GLY A 202 7.38 8.00 24.82
CA GLY A 202 6.66 6.77 25.12
C GLY A 202 6.72 5.76 23.96
N PRO A 203 6.19 4.55 24.13
CA PRO A 203 6.18 3.55 23.06
C PRO A 203 5.47 4.05 21.81
N GLY A 204 6.12 3.96 20.66
CA GLY A 204 5.63 4.48 19.40
C GLY A 204 5.78 6.00 19.27
N TYR A 205 5.30 6.55 18.16
CA TYR A 205 5.29 7.98 17.89
C TYR A 205 3.96 8.44 17.33
N ASN A 206 3.71 9.76 17.39
CA ASN A 206 2.56 10.41 16.75
C ASN A 206 2.98 10.97 15.40
N GLY A 207 2.07 11.05 14.46
CA GLY A 207 2.29 11.66 13.15
C GLY A 207 1.90 10.76 12.00
N LEU A 208 2.59 10.91 10.88
CA LEU A 208 2.35 10.14 9.66
C LEU A 208 3.30 8.94 9.59
N ILE A 209 2.82 7.86 9.00
CA ILE A 209 3.71 6.76 8.60
C ILE A 209 4.70 7.29 7.56
N LEU A 210 5.98 7.06 7.80
CA LEU A 210 7.03 7.47 6.87
C LEU A 210 6.92 6.75 5.53
N ARG A 211 7.34 7.40 4.46
CA ARG A 211 7.41 6.78 3.11
C ARG A 211 8.36 5.58 3.02
N SER A 212 9.32 5.48 3.95
CA SER A 212 10.22 4.32 4.08
C SER A 212 9.52 3.07 4.61
N ALA A 213 8.37 3.23 5.27
CA ALA A 213 7.56 2.14 5.75
C ALA A 213 6.46 1.83 4.73
N ASP A 214 6.54 0.65 4.10
CA ASP A 214 5.64 0.26 3.01
C ASP A 214 5.06 -1.14 3.25
N TYR A 215 4.01 -1.49 2.50
CA TYR A 215 3.50 -2.85 2.46
C TYR A 215 4.54 -3.77 1.80
N PRO A 216 4.91 -4.90 2.43
CA PRO A 216 5.95 -5.75 1.87
C PRO A 216 5.49 -6.37 0.56
N GLU A 217 6.21 -6.06 -0.52
CA GLU A 217 6.02 -6.65 -1.86
C GLU A 217 4.53 -6.72 -2.29
N GLY A 218 3.75 -5.65 -2.02
CA GLY A 218 2.35 -5.57 -2.43
C GLY A 218 1.37 -6.43 -1.62
N HIS A 219 1.72 -6.87 -0.42
CA HIS A 219 0.83 -7.64 0.44
C HIS A 219 0.10 -6.74 1.44
N PHE A 220 -1.22 -6.91 1.56
CA PHE A 220 -1.97 -6.31 2.65
C PHE A 220 -1.57 -6.92 3.99
N LEU A 221 -1.12 -6.09 4.90
CA LEU A 221 -0.91 -6.44 6.29
C LEU A 221 -1.75 -5.51 7.15
N GLY A 222 -2.92 -5.97 7.53
CA GLY A 222 -3.84 -5.21 8.37
C GLY A 222 -4.61 -6.14 9.28
N TRP A 223 -5.22 -5.55 10.30
CA TRP A 223 -6.08 -6.26 11.22
C TRP A 223 -7.32 -5.43 11.57
N THR A 224 -8.46 -6.09 11.60
CA THR A 224 -9.70 -5.60 12.20
C THR A 224 -10.28 -6.69 13.10
N PRO A 225 -11.10 -6.33 14.10
CA PRO A 225 -11.71 -7.31 14.99
C PRO A 225 -12.41 -8.45 14.23
N GLY A 226 -12.05 -9.69 14.58
CA GLY A 226 -12.62 -10.88 13.94
C GLY A 226 -11.95 -11.30 12.62
N GLN A 227 -11.10 -10.49 12.01
CA GLN A 227 -10.38 -10.87 10.81
C GLN A 227 -9.10 -11.63 11.14
N VAL A 228 -8.87 -12.74 10.45
CA VAL A 228 -7.60 -13.46 10.40
C VAL A 228 -7.28 -13.72 8.94
N ALA A 229 -6.21 -13.13 8.43
CA ALA A 229 -5.74 -13.39 7.08
C ALA A 229 -5.30 -14.86 6.99
N PRO A 230 -5.67 -15.59 5.92
CA PRO A 230 -5.20 -16.96 5.72
C PRO A 230 -3.69 -16.99 5.47
N LEU A 231 -3.09 -18.16 5.66
CA LEU A 231 -1.70 -18.37 5.23
C LEU A 231 -1.60 -18.25 3.70
N LEU A 232 -0.68 -17.43 3.23
CA LEU A 232 -0.41 -17.26 1.81
C LEU A 232 0.02 -18.59 1.16
N PRO A 233 -0.30 -18.81 -0.12
CA PRO A 233 0.34 -19.84 -0.93
C PRO A 233 1.86 -19.69 -0.91
N LYS A 234 2.60 -20.81 -1.08
CA LYS A 234 4.06 -20.78 -0.98
C LYS A 234 4.75 -19.92 -2.04
N ASP A 235 4.13 -19.73 -3.18
CA ASP A 235 4.59 -18.91 -4.29
C ASP A 235 4.32 -17.41 -4.12
N LEU A 236 3.52 -17.01 -3.11
CA LEU A 236 3.13 -15.64 -2.80
C LEU A 236 3.65 -15.16 -1.43
N THR A 237 4.67 -15.80 -0.87
CA THR A 237 5.33 -15.31 0.35
C THR A 237 6.01 -13.96 0.08
N TRP A 238 6.27 -13.18 1.12
CA TRP A 238 7.04 -11.95 0.99
C TRP A 238 8.37 -12.04 1.74
N ARG A 239 9.35 -11.30 1.24
CA ARG A 239 10.71 -11.31 1.75
C ARG A 239 10.85 -10.43 3.00
N LEU A 240 11.50 -10.98 4.02
CA LEU A 240 11.85 -10.32 5.26
C LEU A 240 13.37 -10.38 5.46
N ASP A 241 14.04 -9.24 5.36
CA ASP A 241 15.48 -9.13 5.51
C ASP A 241 15.87 -8.78 6.97
N PRO A 242 17.13 -9.05 7.36
CA PRO A 242 17.67 -8.59 8.65
C PRO A 242 17.56 -7.07 8.82
N LYS A 243 17.39 -6.63 10.06
CA LYS A 243 17.23 -5.21 10.44
C LYS A 243 15.95 -4.53 9.97
N THR A 244 14.95 -5.31 9.54
CA THR A 244 13.61 -4.80 9.23
C THR A 244 12.83 -4.58 10.52
N ASP A 245 12.09 -3.48 10.59
CA ASP A 245 11.11 -3.19 11.64
C ASP A 245 9.70 -3.42 11.13
N LEU A 246 8.80 -3.90 12.00
CA LEU A 246 7.38 -3.78 11.78
C LEU A 246 6.90 -2.42 12.28
N VAL A 247 6.19 -1.70 11.43
CA VAL A 247 5.59 -0.39 11.73
C VAL A 247 4.08 -0.60 11.79
N VAL A 248 3.51 -0.49 12.99
CA VAL A 248 2.12 -0.80 13.30
C VAL A 248 1.38 0.47 13.67
N GLU A 249 0.58 0.99 12.77
CA GLU A 249 -0.36 2.06 13.08
C GLU A 249 -1.61 1.46 13.71
N ALA A 250 -1.81 1.70 15.00
CA ALA A 250 -2.97 1.23 15.74
C ALA A 250 -3.96 2.36 16.00
N HIS A 251 -5.20 2.16 15.53
CA HIS A 251 -6.33 3.03 15.86
C HIS A 251 -6.98 2.56 17.17
N MET A 252 -7.00 3.43 18.17
CA MET A 252 -7.49 3.14 19.51
C MET A 252 -8.53 4.17 19.95
N GLN A 253 -9.53 3.72 20.70
CA GLN A 253 -10.57 4.59 21.26
C GLN A 253 -10.58 4.51 22.79
N PRO A 254 -10.54 5.65 23.51
CA PRO A 254 -10.67 5.68 24.96
C PRO A 254 -11.97 5.03 25.47
N SER A 255 -11.86 4.28 26.58
CA SER A 255 -12.97 3.51 27.15
C SER A 255 -13.60 4.12 28.44
N GLY A 256 -13.18 5.34 28.81
CA GLY A 256 -13.58 5.98 30.08
C GLY A 256 -12.66 5.65 31.25
N LYS A 257 -11.65 4.81 31.05
CA LYS A 257 -10.59 4.49 32.02
C LYS A 257 -9.25 4.29 31.32
N LYS A 258 -8.15 4.37 32.08
CA LYS A 258 -6.82 4.09 31.53
C LYS A 258 -6.73 2.61 31.15
N GLU A 259 -6.29 2.34 29.93
CA GLU A 259 -6.13 0.99 29.38
C GLU A 259 -4.68 0.76 28.96
N SER A 260 -4.21 -0.47 29.21
CA SER A 260 -2.89 -0.89 28.70
C SER A 260 -3.07 -1.59 27.36
N VAL A 261 -2.22 -1.24 26.39
CA VAL A 261 -2.21 -1.82 25.04
C VAL A 261 -0.79 -2.29 24.73
N GLN A 262 -0.63 -3.60 24.54
CA GLN A 262 0.66 -4.21 24.20
C GLN A 262 0.46 -5.24 23.10
N PRO A 263 0.51 -4.83 21.84
CA PRO A 263 0.29 -5.73 20.71
C PRO A 263 1.43 -6.74 20.58
N SER A 264 1.07 -7.93 20.07
CA SER A 264 2.00 -8.96 19.64
C SER A 264 1.64 -9.49 18.27
N ILE A 265 2.64 -9.95 17.54
CA ILE A 265 2.52 -10.42 16.17
C ILE A 265 3.18 -11.79 16.05
N GLY A 266 2.42 -12.76 15.55
CA GLY A 266 2.91 -14.07 15.15
C GLY A 266 3.25 -14.06 13.66
N LEU A 267 4.48 -14.46 13.33
CA LEU A 267 4.94 -14.61 11.95
C LEU A 267 5.07 -16.09 11.61
N TYR A 268 4.61 -16.46 10.42
CA TYR A 268 4.67 -17.82 9.87
C TYR A 268 5.58 -17.81 8.66
N PHE A 269 6.60 -18.68 8.64
CA PHE A 269 7.61 -18.67 7.61
C PHE A 269 7.42 -19.78 6.57
N SER A 270 8.03 -19.58 5.42
CA SER A 270 8.24 -20.55 4.36
C SER A 270 9.74 -20.78 4.15
N ASP A 271 10.12 -21.98 3.77
CA ASP A 271 11.50 -22.30 3.40
C ASP A 271 11.79 -21.97 1.92
N THR A 272 10.76 -21.63 1.15
CA THR A 272 10.88 -21.34 -0.27
C THR A 272 10.64 -19.86 -0.56
N PRO A 273 11.48 -19.23 -1.42
CA PRO A 273 11.24 -17.86 -1.86
C PRO A 273 9.97 -17.76 -2.71
N PRO A 274 9.35 -16.57 -2.80
CA PRO A 274 8.23 -16.32 -3.69
C PRO A 274 8.65 -16.48 -5.15
N THR A 275 7.73 -16.91 -5.99
CA THR A 275 7.90 -16.94 -7.45
C THR A 275 6.99 -15.94 -8.15
N ARG A 276 6.01 -15.38 -7.44
CA ARG A 276 5.14 -14.32 -7.90
C ARG A 276 5.07 -13.21 -6.84
N THR A 277 5.07 -11.97 -7.30
CA THR A 277 4.98 -10.79 -6.44
C THR A 277 3.74 -10.00 -6.82
N PRO A 278 2.82 -9.71 -5.87
CA PRO A 278 1.67 -8.88 -6.16
C PRO A 278 2.05 -7.40 -6.30
N ALA A 279 1.18 -6.64 -6.95
CA ALA A 279 1.20 -5.19 -6.95
C ALA A 279 0.00 -4.64 -6.19
N MET A 280 0.17 -3.46 -5.57
CA MET A 280 -0.90 -2.71 -4.94
C MET A 280 -1.32 -1.56 -5.84
N LEU A 281 -2.60 -1.52 -6.20
CA LEU A 281 -3.21 -0.41 -6.91
C LEU A 281 -4.11 0.35 -5.93
N ARG A 282 -3.98 1.67 -5.85
CA ARG A 282 -4.84 2.54 -5.04
C ARG A 282 -5.63 3.48 -5.95
N LEU A 283 -6.92 3.32 -6.06
CA LEU A 283 -7.80 4.36 -6.56
C LEU A 283 -8.15 5.28 -5.40
N GLY A 284 -8.06 6.60 -5.58
CA GLY A 284 -8.31 7.57 -4.54
C GLY A 284 -8.08 9.00 -5.02
N ARG A 285 -8.67 9.96 -4.30
CA ARG A 285 -8.52 11.40 -4.55
C ARG A 285 -8.08 12.10 -3.28
N GLN A 286 -7.00 12.85 -3.38
CA GLN A 286 -6.51 13.68 -2.27
C GLN A 286 -7.03 15.12 -2.34
N THR A 287 -8.03 15.38 -3.19
CA THR A 287 -8.71 16.66 -3.36
C THR A 287 -10.14 16.64 -2.78
N ILE A 288 -10.42 15.76 -1.82
CA ILE A 288 -11.72 15.71 -1.14
C ILE A 288 -11.95 17.01 -0.36
N ASP A 289 -13.12 17.63 -0.58
CA ASP A 289 -13.49 18.88 0.07
C ASP A 289 -15.01 18.97 0.20
N ILE A 290 -15.54 18.49 1.32
CA ILE A 290 -16.96 18.29 1.56
C ILE A 290 -17.52 19.48 2.36
N PRO A 291 -18.38 20.31 1.76
CA PRO A 291 -19.02 21.41 2.48
C PRO A 291 -19.83 20.93 3.69
N ALA A 292 -19.96 21.78 4.70
CA ALA A 292 -20.87 21.53 5.81
C ALA A 292 -22.32 21.45 5.31
N GLY A 293 -23.05 20.41 5.74
CA GLY A 293 -24.44 20.18 5.36
C GLY A 293 -24.66 19.43 4.06
N GLU A 294 -23.60 19.14 3.27
CA GLU A 294 -23.68 18.38 2.03
C GLU A 294 -24.06 16.92 2.31
N LYS A 295 -25.11 16.42 1.65
CA LYS A 295 -25.67 15.06 1.91
C LYS A 295 -25.22 13.99 0.93
N GLN A 296 -24.77 14.38 -0.27
CA GLN A 296 -24.44 13.44 -1.35
C GLN A 296 -23.18 13.85 -2.12
N TYR A 297 -22.14 14.21 -1.41
CA TYR A 297 -20.84 14.48 -2.03
C TYR A 297 -20.27 13.19 -2.63
N THR A 298 -19.87 13.23 -3.89
CA THR A 298 -19.39 12.05 -4.60
C THR A 298 -17.94 12.23 -5.03
N VAL A 299 -17.12 11.21 -4.76
CA VAL A 299 -15.74 11.12 -5.21
C VAL A 299 -15.59 9.92 -6.13
N THR A 300 -14.93 10.11 -7.27
CA THR A 300 -14.67 9.05 -8.24
C THR A 300 -13.22 9.06 -8.68
N ASP A 301 -12.68 7.87 -8.94
CA ASP A 301 -11.39 7.69 -9.58
C ASP A 301 -11.39 6.45 -10.46
N SER A 302 -10.48 6.39 -11.43
CA SER A 302 -10.37 5.26 -12.34
C SER A 302 -8.95 5.08 -12.87
N TYR A 303 -8.67 3.86 -13.34
CA TYR A 303 -7.40 3.52 -13.98
C TYR A 303 -7.60 2.46 -15.07
N VAL A 304 -6.95 2.63 -16.21
CA VAL A 304 -6.96 1.65 -17.30
C VAL A 304 -5.76 0.71 -17.13
N LEU A 305 -6.04 -0.58 -17.00
CA LEU A 305 -5.00 -1.60 -16.80
C LEU A 305 -4.13 -1.73 -18.07
N PRO A 306 -2.81 -1.54 -17.98
CA PRO A 306 -1.91 -1.65 -19.13
C PRO A 306 -1.55 -3.09 -19.49
N VAL A 307 -1.85 -4.05 -18.62
CA VAL A 307 -1.58 -5.48 -18.74
C VAL A 307 -2.73 -6.29 -18.15
N ASP A 308 -2.76 -7.60 -18.43
CA ASP A 308 -3.68 -8.53 -17.77
C ASP A 308 -3.33 -8.65 -16.28
N VAL A 309 -4.35 -8.70 -15.42
CA VAL A 309 -4.17 -8.90 -13.97
C VAL A 309 -5.16 -9.92 -13.41
N GLU A 310 -4.79 -10.54 -12.30
CA GLU A 310 -5.68 -11.30 -11.41
C GLU A 310 -5.83 -10.48 -10.12
N VAL A 311 -7.06 -10.06 -9.78
CA VAL A 311 -7.36 -9.35 -8.54
C VAL A 311 -7.50 -10.37 -7.41
N GLU A 312 -6.63 -10.30 -6.43
CA GLU A 312 -6.60 -11.20 -5.27
C GLU A 312 -7.47 -10.69 -4.13
N ALA A 313 -7.37 -9.39 -3.85
CA ALA A 313 -8.06 -8.78 -2.73
C ALA A 313 -8.37 -7.29 -2.97
N LEU A 314 -9.36 -6.80 -2.22
CA LEU A 314 -9.79 -5.41 -2.19
C LEU A 314 -9.81 -4.88 -0.76
N GLN A 315 -9.44 -3.62 -0.56
CA GLN A 315 -9.59 -2.94 0.71
C GLN A 315 -10.13 -1.52 0.48
N PRO A 316 -11.42 -1.27 0.70
CA PRO A 316 -11.96 0.08 0.76
C PRO A 316 -11.54 0.76 2.06
N HIS A 317 -11.26 2.08 1.98
CA HIS A 317 -10.90 2.90 3.14
C HIS A 317 -11.52 4.29 3.02
N ALA A 318 -12.24 4.71 4.04
CA ALA A 318 -12.79 6.06 4.22
C ALA A 318 -13.09 6.29 5.70
N HIS A 319 -13.38 7.55 6.09
CA HIS A 319 -13.68 7.90 7.48
C HIS A 319 -15.18 7.93 7.78
N TYR A 320 -15.59 8.75 8.76
CA TYR A 320 -16.93 8.72 9.37
C TYR A 320 -18.05 9.24 8.48
N ARG A 321 -17.77 10.15 7.51
CA ARG A 321 -18.82 10.74 6.67
C ARG A 321 -19.15 9.90 5.46
N ALA A 322 -18.32 8.92 5.15
CA ALA A 322 -18.62 7.98 4.06
C ALA A 322 -19.89 7.18 4.34
N ARG A 323 -20.69 6.97 3.30
CA ARG A 323 -21.96 6.24 3.34
C ARG A 323 -21.95 5.01 2.46
N GLU A 324 -21.37 5.12 1.28
CA GLU A 324 -21.40 4.08 0.26
C GLU A 324 -20.07 4.04 -0.49
N VAL A 325 -19.63 2.84 -0.84
CA VAL A 325 -18.55 2.62 -1.79
C VAL A 325 -18.95 1.60 -2.85
N GLN A 326 -18.57 1.87 -4.08
CA GLN A 326 -18.67 0.95 -5.21
C GLN A 326 -17.34 0.89 -5.97
N GLY A 327 -16.83 -0.33 -6.16
CA GLY A 327 -15.74 -0.64 -7.08
C GLY A 327 -16.28 -1.40 -8.28
N GLU A 328 -15.93 -1.00 -9.50
CA GLU A 328 -16.39 -1.61 -10.75
C GLU A 328 -15.24 -1.79 -11.73
N ALA A 329 -15.28 -2.86 -12.52
CA ALA A 329 -14.41 -3.07 -13.67
C ALA A 329 -15.25 -3.04 -14.96
N THR A 330 -14.90 -2.14 -15.88
CA THR A 330 -15.46 -2.12 -17.24
C THR A 330 -14.45 -2.77 -18.18
N LEU A 331 -14.78 -3.93 -18.73
CA LEU A 331 -13.93 -4.70 -19.63
C LEU A 331 -13.82 -4.00 -21.00
N PRO A 332 -12.83 -4.36 -21.84
CA PRO A 332 -12.66 -3.76 -23.17
C PRO A 332 -13.86 -3.92 -24.11
N ASP A 333 -14.69 -4.93 -23.90
CA ASP A 333 -15.94 -5.16 -24.63
C ASP A 333 -17.14 -4.35 -24.09
N GLY A 334 -16.92 -3.52 -23.05
CA GLY A 334 -17.96 -2.74 -22.39
C GLY A 334 -18.71 -3.48 -21.28
N THR A 335 -18.44 -4.77 -21.06
CA THR A 335 -19.04 -5.55 -19.98
C THR A 335 -18.61 -4.99 -18.62
N LYS A 336 -19.59 -4.75 -17.75
CA LYS A 336 -19.35 -4.28 -16.39
C LYS A 336 -19.35 -5.43 -15.39
N ARG A 337 -18.37 -5.41 -14.48
CA ARG A 337 -18.28 -6.35 -13.36
C ARG A 337 -18.16 -5.56 -12.07
N LEU A 338 -19.08 -5.81 -11.16
CA LEU A 338 -19.01 -5.25 -9.82
C LEU A 338 -17.89 -5.95 -9.05
N LEU A 339 -16.94 -5.17 -8.55
CA LEU A 339 -15.83 -5.67 -7.74
C LEU A 339 -16.24 -5.72 -6.27
N ILE A 340 -16.79 -4.63 -5.76
CA ILE A 340 -17.28 -4.50 -4.40
C ILE A 340 -18.36 -3.43 -4.33
N HIS A 341 -19.39 -3.66 -3.48
CA HIS A 341 -20.37 -2.66 -3.11
C HIS A 341 -20.66 -2.76 -1.62
N ILE A 342 -20.56 -1.64 -0.92
CA ILE A 342 -20.93 -1.49 0.48
C ILE A 342 -21.89 -0.31 0.55
N ALA A 343 -23.19 -0.59 0.73
CA ALA A 343 -24.26 0.41 0.75
C ALA A 343 -24.40 1.14 2.11
N ASP A 344 -23.80 0.60 3.17
CA ASP A 344 -23.79 1.20 4.52
C ASP A 344 -22.39 1.09 5.10
N TRP A 345 -21.50 1.99 4.64
CA TRP A 345 -20.13 2.07 5.13
C TRP A 345 -20.09 2.34 6.65
N ASP A 346 -19.20 1.65 7.33
CA ASP A 346 -18.93 1.88 8.76
C ASP A 346 -17.41 1.88 8.98
N PHE A 347 -16.86 3.03 9.38
CA PHE A 347 -15.44 3.26 9.62
C PHE A 347 -14.78 2.22 10.53
N ARG A 348 -15.54 1.59 11.44
CA ARG A 348 -15.04 0.56 12.35
C ARG A 348 -14.76 -0.78 11.68
N TRP A 349 -15.26 -1.00 10.44
CA TRP A 349 -15.21 -2.27 9.73
C TRP A 349 -14.53 -2.13 8.38
N GLN A 350 -13.20 -1.93 8.42
CA GLN A 350 -12.35 -1.74 7.24
C GLN A 350 -11.65 -3.04 6.84
N HIS A 351 -12.42 -4.02 6.40
CA HIS A 351 -11.91 -5.34 6.04
C HIS A 351 -11.12 -5.35 4.74
N VAL A 352 -10.14 -6.25 4.66
CA VAL A 352 -9.60 -6.74 3.40
C VAL A 352 -10.52 -7.84 2.88
N PHE A 353 -11.09 -7.65 1.70
CA PHE A 353 -11.97 -8.58 1.02
C PHE A 353 -11.15 -9.40 0.03
N GLN A 354 -10.68 -10.57 0.44
CA GLN A 354 -9.92 -11.49 -0.41
C GLN A 354 -10.88 -12.37 -1.20
N TYR A 355 -10.72 -12.46 -2.52
CA TYR A 355 -11.49 -13.37 -3.35
C TYR A 355 -11.14 -14.84 -3.05
N GLU A 356 -12.13 -15.74 -3.02
CA GLU A 356 -11.91 -17.20 -2.94
C GLU A 356 -11.21 -17.74 -4.19
N SER A 357 -11.47 -17.10 -5.33
CA SER A 357 -10.78 -17.33 -6.59
C SER A 357 -10.45 -15.99 -7.22
N PRO A 358 -9.18 -15.74 -7.60
CA PRO A 358 -8.77 -14.48 -8.17
C PRO A 358 -9.62 -14.06 -9.37
N LEU A 359 -9.99 -12.78 -9.43
CA LEU A 359 -10.79 -12.23 -10.51
C LEU A 359 -9.89 -11.78 -11.67
N ARG A 360 -10.02 -12.42 -12.83
CA ARG A 360 -9.26 -12.06 -14.03
C ARG A 360 -9.82 -10.84 -14.73
N LEU A 361 -8.96 -9.84 -14.96
CA LEU A 361 -9.25 -8.63 -15.70
C LEU A 361 -8.24 -8.47 -16.85
N PRO A 362 -8.68 -8.44 -18.11
CA PRO A 362 -7.79 -8.31 -19.25
C PRO A 362 -7.22 -6.88 -19.36
N LYS A 363 -6.08 -6.74 -20.04
CA LYS A 363 -5.52 -5.45 -20.48
C LYS A 363 -6.60 -4.59 -21.12
N GLY A 364 -6.58 -3.29 -20.83
CA GLY A 364 -7.56 -2.32 -21.33
C GLY A 364 -8.83 -2.24 -20.47
N THR A 365 -8.96 -3.08 -19.43
CA THR A 365 -10.06 -2.94 -18.46
C THR A 365 -9.89 -1.63 -17.69
N THR A 366 -10.98 -0.87 -17.57
CA THR A 366 -11.03 0.29 -16.68
C THR A 366 -11.54 -0.15 -15.32
N VAL A 367 -10.70 -0.07 -14.29
CA VAL A 367 -11.12 -0.23 -12.89
C VAL A 367 -11.49 1.15 -12.35
N SER A 368 -12.61 1.24 -11.64
CA SER A 368 -13.15 2.50 -11.11
C SER A 368 -13.68 2.35 -9.71
N MET A 369 -13.67 3.45 -8.96
CA MET A 369 -14.32 3.56 -7.66
C MET A 369 -15.27 4.75 -7.62
N ARG A 370 -16.29 4.65 -6.77
CA ARG A 370 -17.19 5.73 -6.40
C ARG A 370 -17.46 5.67 -4.90
N TRP A 371 -17.19 6.76 -4.20
CA TRP A 371 -17.57 6.99 -2.81
C TRP A 371 -18.68 8.04 -2.73
N VAL A 372 -19.61 7.86 -1.79
CA VAL A 372 -20.64 8.84 -1.44
C VAL A 372 -20.51 9.20 0.03
N TYR A 373 -20.55 10.49 0.34
CA TYR A 373 -20.39 11.04 1.68
C TYR A 373 -21.63 11.85 2.09
N ASP A 374 -21.89 11.89 3.40
CA ASP A 374 -22.93 12.70 4.03
C ASP A 374 -22.32 13.50 5.18
N ASN A 375 -22.08 14.79 4.95
CA ASN A 375 -21.57 15.73 5.96
C ASN A 375 -22.70 16.59 6.56
N SER A 376 -23.91 16.04 6.67
CA SER A 376 -25.05 16.73 7.25
C SER A 376 -25.22 16.44 8.74
N ALA A 377 -26.07 17.23 9.40
CA ALA A 377 -26.47 17.01 10.79
C ALA A 377 -27.33 15.73 10.97
N ASP A 378 -27.96 15.24 9.90
CA ASP A 378 -28.79 14.03 9.92
C ASP A 378 -27.92 12.74 9.91
N ASN A 379 -26.64 12.84 9.53
CA ASN A 379 -25.73 11.71 9.59
C ASN A 379 -25.36 11.39 11.06
N PRO A 380 -25.84 10.29 11.65
CA PRO A 380 -25.56 9.95 13.05
C PRO A 380 -24.07 9.66 13.30
N ARG A 381 -23.30 9.33 12.23
CA ARG A 381 -21.87 9.02 12.30
C ARG A 381 -20.98 10.23 12.07
N ASN A 382 -21.55 11.43 11.75
CA ASN A 382 -20.74 12.65 11.59
C ASN A 382 -20.04 12.97 12.92
N PRO A 383 -18.69 13.07 12.94
CA PRO A 383 -17.95 13.28 14.20
C PRO A 383 -18.10 14.69 14.75
N GLN A 384 -18.64 15.63 13.97
CA GLN A 384 -18.75 17.05 14.35
C GLN A 384 -20.20 17.54 14.30
N ARG A 385 -20.65 18.16 15.38
CA ARG A 385 -21.98 18.73 15.53
C ARG A 385 -21.90 20.13 16.16
N PRO A 386 -22.23 21.19 15.42
CA PRO A 386 -22.74 21.21 14.04
C PRO A 386 -21.71 20.71 13.03
N PRO A 387 -22.15 20.25 11.83
CA PRO A 387 -21.24 19.87 10.75
C PRO A 387 -20.30 21.00 10.36
N VAL A 388 -19.06 20.69 10.07
CA VAL A 388 -18.07 21.61 9.52
C VAL A 388 -17.55 21.09 8.18
N ARG A 389 -16.94 21.97 7.38
CA ARG A 389 -16.26 21.57 6.13
C ARG A 389 -15.22 20.50 6.44
N ALA A 390 -15.21 19.41 5.70
CA ALA A 390 -14.25 18.32 5.81
C ALA A 390 -13.39 18.23 4.56
N GLN A 391 -12.09 18.27 4.73
CA GLN A 391 -11.13 18.16 3.63
C GLN A 391 -10.41 16.81 3.72
N TRP A 392 -9.67 16.48 2.65
CA TRP A 392 -8.79 15.33 2.66
C TRP A 392 -7.77 15.44 3.79
N GLY A 393 -7.51 14.34 4.46
CA GLY A 393 -6.51 14.24 5.51
C GLY A 393 -6.59 12.91 6.25
N GLN A 394 -5.54 12.62 7.00
CA GLN A 394 -5.36 11.31 7.65
C GLN A 394 -6.04 11.19 9.02
N ARG A 395 -6.51 12.31 9.60
CA ARG A 395 -7.22 12.27 10.88
C ARG A 395 -8.63 11.73 10.67
N SER A 396 -9.17 11.03 11.65
CA SER A 396 -10.57 10.55 11.60
C SER A 396 -11.61 11.68 11.48
N SER A 397 -11.25 12.89 11.90
CA SER A 397 -12.06 14.12 11.71
C SER A 397 -12.01 14.68 10.29
N ASP A 398 -10.98 14.38 9.53
CA ASP A 398 -10.84 14.69 8.11
C ASP A 398 -11.60 13.64 7.27
N GLU A 399 -11.36 13.55 5.97
CA GLU A 399 -11.98 12.50 5.16
C GLU A 399 -11.00 11.91 4.15
N MET A 400 -11.17 10.62 3.88
CA MET A 400 -10.45 9.88 2.85
C MET A 400 -11.44 9.07 2.01
N GLY A 401 -10.98 8.56 0.86
CA GLY A 401 -11.78 7.68 0.02
C GLY A 401 -10.89 6.93 -0.94
N ASP A 402 -10.42 5.77 -0.50
CA ASP A 402 -9.55 4.90 -1.28
C ASP A 402 -10.22 3.55 -1.57
N LEU A 403 -9.89 2.97 -2.69
CA LEU A 403 -10.10 1.56 -2.99
C LEU A 403 -8.76 0.95 -3.38
N TRP A 404 -8.20 0.18 -2.47
CA TRP A 404 -6.97 -0.56 -2.70
C TRP A 404 -7.28 -1.91 -3.33
N MET A 405 -6.43 -2.33 -4.26
CA MET A 405 -6.52 -3.62 -4.94
C MET A 405 -5.16 -4.30 -4.92
N GLN A 406 -5.11 -5.52 -4.42
CA GLN A 406 -3.97 -6.40 -4.58
C GLN A 406 -4.14 -7.21 -5.86
N VAL A 407 -3.18 -7.13 -6.76
CA VAL A 407 -3.26 -7.77 -8.07
C VAL A 407 -1.99 -8.55 -8.39
N LEU A 408 -2.13 -9.63 -9.13
CA LEU A 408 -1.03 -10.39 -9.71
C LEU A 408 -0.99 -10.18 -11.21
N THR A 409 0.22 -10.06 -11.74
CA THR A 409 0.47 -10.03 -13.18
C THR A 409 0.92 -11.40 -13.67
N ARG A 410 0.89 -11.60 -14.99
CA ARG A 410 1.28 -12.85 -15.61
C ARG A 410 2.78 -13.16 -15.48
N ASN A 411 3.62 -12.12 -15.47
CA ASN A 411 5.08 -12.22 -15.46
C ASN A 411 5.72 -10.93 -14.93
N GLU A 412 7.02 -10.95 -14.67
CA GLU A 412 7.80 -9.82 -14.17
C GLU A 412 7.80 -8.59 -15.10
N PRO A 413 7.95 -8.69 -16.44
CA PRO A 413 7.84 -7.53 -17.33
C PRO A 413 6.47 -6.80 -17.24
N ASP A 414 5.38 -7.55 -17.06
CA ASP A 414 4.05 -6.98 -16.86
C ASP A 414 3.95 -6.27 -15.50
N LEU A 415 4.55 -6.85 -14.44
CA LEU A 415 4.64 -6.22 -13.13
C LEU A 415 5.37 -4.86 -13.20
N VAL A 416 6.54 -4.83 -13.84
CA VAL A 416 7.33 -3.60 -14.04
C VAL A 416 6.52 -2.56 -14.84
N THR A 417 5.79 -2.99 -15.86
CA THR A 417 4.95 -2.11 -16.68
C THR A 417 3.81 -1.52 -15.85
N LEU A 418 3.10 -2.36 -15.13
CA LEU A 418 1.96 -1.97 -14.28
C LEU A 418 2.40 -0.98 -13.19
N THR A 419 3.42 -1.35 -12.41
CA THR A 419 3.87 -0.54 -11.26
C THR A 419 4.40 0.82 -11.70
N ARG A 420 5.19 0.87 -12.78
CA ARG A 420 5.71 2.13 -13.32
C ARG A 420 4.58 3.06 -13.80
N GLN A 421 3.61 2.56 -14.57
CA GLN A 421 2.53 3.39 -15.10
C GLN A 421 1.56 3.82 -13.99
N PHE A 422 1.28 2.91 -13.05
CA PHE A 422 0.43 3.22 -11.92
C PHE A 422 1.08 4.25 -10.97
N ARG A 423 2.39 4.14 -10.73
CA ARG A 423 3.13 5.13 -9.93
C ARG A 423 3.01 6.54 -10.51
N ALA A 424 3.12 6.67 -11.82
CA ALA A 424 2.95 7.98 -12.49
C ALA A 424 1.55 8.60 -12.24
N LYS A 425 0.48 7.76 -12.20
CA LYS A 425 -0.87 8.21 -11.84
C LYS A 425 -0.95 8.67 -10.39
N VAL A 426 -0.44 7.85 -9.47
CA VAL A 426 -0.56 8.12 -8.02
C VAL A 426 0.26 9.33 -7.62
N ALA A 427 1.44 9.53 -8.21
CA ALA A 427 2.31 10.66 -7.89
C ALA A 427 1.62 12.03 -8.12
N VAL A 428 0.73 12.13 -9.11
CA VAL A 428 -0.06 13.35 -9.36
C VAL A 428 -1.03 13.63 -8.21
N GLU A 429 -1.70 12.61 -7.70
CA GLU A 429 -2.61 12.75 -6.54
C GLU A 429 -1.81 13.04 -5.25
N ASP A 430 -0.65 12.41 -5.07
CA ASP A 430 0.22 12.66 -3.93
C ASP A 430 0.69 14.13 -3.89
N VAL A 431 1.01 14.75 -5.04
CA VAL A 431 1.32 16.20 -5.10
C VAL A 431 0.16 17.01 -4.51
N ASN A 432 -1.08 16.75 -4.95
CA ASN A 432 -2.25 17.47 -4.45
C ASN A 432 -2.43 17.33 -2.94
N GLY A 433 -2.22 16.12 -2.40
CA GLY A 433 -2.30 15.86 -0.97
C GLY A 433 -1.25 16.60 -0.16
N TYR A 434 0.00 16.62 -0.64
CA TYR A 434 1.07 17.37 0.02
C TYR A 434 0.83 18.88 -0.01
N GLU A 435 0.27 19.44 -1.11
CA GLU A 435 -0.08 20.85 -1.17
C GLU A 435 -1.15 21.20 -0.11
N LEU A 436 -2.17 20.38 0.06
CA LEU A 436 -3.19 20.58 1.08
C LEU A 436 -2.64 20.49 2.51
N GLU A 437 -1.69 19.58 2.76
CA GLU A 437 -1.03 19.51 4.07
C GLU A 437 -0.08 20.70 4.30
N ILE A 438 0.59 21.20 3.26
CA ILE A 438 1.42 22.41 3.32
C ILE A 438 0.57 23.65 3.60
N GLU A 439 -0.65 23.76 3.04
CA GLU A 439 -1.57 24.84 3.39
C GLU A 439 -1.90 24.89 4.89
N LYS A 440 -2.02 23.71 5.53
CA LYS A 440 -2.28 23.59 6.97
C LYS A 440 -1.02 23.80 7.84
N HIS A 441 0.13 23.40 7.30
CA HIS A 441 1.43 23.41 7.99
C HIS A 441 2.52 24.06 7.13
N PRO A 442 2.42 25.37 6.82
CA PRO A 442 3.28 26.05 5.82
C PRO A 442 4.74 26.18 6.22
N ASP A 443 5.09 25.89 7.44
CA ASP A 443 6.46 25.96 7.96
C ASP A 443 7.07 24.57 8.23
N ASP A 444 6.37 23.48 7.84
CA ASP A 444 6.91 22.11 7.92
C ASP A 444 7.86 21.84 6.75
N THR A 445 9.16 21.85 7.04
CA THR A 445 10.21 21.63 6.04
C THR A 445 10.18 20.24 5.44
N GLY A 446 9.73 19.23 6.19
CA GLY A 446 9.64 17.85 5.71
C GLY A 446 8.55 17.69 4.65
N LEU A 447 7.41 18.40 4.81
CA LEU A 447 6.36 18.44 3.79
C LEU A 447 6.86 19.10 2.50
N HIS A 448 7.59 20.22 2.61
CA HIS A 448 8.17 20.89 1.45
C HIS A 448 9.21 20.01 0.74
N ASP A 449 10.12 19.35 1.45
CA ASP A 449 11.09 18.42 0.88
C ASP A 449 10.39 17.26 0.14
N SER A 450 9.34 16.69 0.75
CA SER A 450 8.57 15.59 0.16
C SER A 450 7.79 16.01 -1.09
N ALA A 451 7.14 17.18 -1.05
CA ALA A 451 6.46 17.76 -2.21
C ALA A 451 7.43 18.01 -3.36
N ALA A 452 8.61 18.59 -3.07
CA ALA A 452 9.64 18.85 -4.08
C ALA A 452 10.07 17.57 -4.82
N LEU A 453 10.30 16.47 -4.10
CA LEU A 453 10.64 15.18 -4.70
C LEU A 453 9.52 14.65 -5.58
N LEU A 454 8.25 14.79 -5.16
CA LEU A 454 7.09 14.41 -5.97
C LEU A 454 6.97 15.27 -7.23
N TYR A 455 7.20 16.58 -7.12
CA TYR A 455 7.21 17.48 -8.28
C TYR A 455 8.25 17.08 -9.32
N LEU A 456 9.44 16.62 -8.90
CA LEU A 456 10.44 16.05 -9.83
C LEU A 456 9.93 14.76 -10.48
N GLU A 457 9.30 13.88 -9.69
CA GLU A 457 8.77 12.61 -10.19
C GLU A 457 7.68 12.80 -11.24
N VAL A 458 6.81 13.81 -11.08
CA VAL A 458 5.75 14.13 -12.05
C VAL A 458 6.22 15.04 -13.20
N GLY A 459 7.51 15.32 -13.30
CA GLY A 459 8.08 16.13 -14.36
C GLY A 459 7.76 17.62 -14.30
N ARG A 460 7.51 18.16 -13.10
CA ARG A 460 7.23 19.58 -12.83
C ARG A 460 8.35 20.22 -12.01
N PRO A 461 9.58 20.36 -12.56
CA PRO A 461 10.76 20.74 -11.78
C PRO A 461 10.68 22.15 -11.16
N GLU A 462 9.93 23.08 -11.74
CA GLU A 462 9.76 24.43 -11.15
C GLU A 462 9.02 24.38 -9.81
N GLY A 463 8.03 23.48 -9.65
CA GLY A 463 7.39 23.24 -8.35
C GLY A 463 8.39 22.71 -7.33
N ALA A 464 9.25 21.79 -7.73
CA ALA A 464 10.32 21.27 -6.87
C ALA A 464 11.28 22.37 -6.41
N VAL A 465 11.69 23.25 -7.34
CA VAL A 465 12.56 24.41 -7.02
C VAL A 465 11.89 25.29 -5.96
N ALA A 466 10.61 25.63 -6.14
CA ALA A 466 9.88 26.50 -5.19
C ALA A 466 9.85 25.89 -3.79
N HIS A 467 9.55 24.59 -3.67
CA HIS A 467 9.47 23.91 -2.37
C HIS A 467 10.85 23.74 -1.72
N PHE A 468 11.90 23.34 -2.46
CA PHE A 468 13.24 23.28 -1.88
C PHE A 468 13.76 24.66 -1.47
N GLN A 469 13.46 25.73 -2.21
CA GLN A 469 13.78 27.10 -1.78
C GLN A 469 13.05 27.47 -0.47
N LYS A 470 11.79 27.12 -0.33
CA LYS A 470 11.03 27.36 0.89
C LYS A 470 11.58 26.55 2.09
N ALA A 471 11.89 25.26 1.89
CA ALA A 471 12.52 24.43 2.92
C ALA A 471 13.88 25.00 3.36
N LEU A 472 14.70 25.43 2.39
CA LEU A 472 16.00 26.06 2.66
C LEU A 472 15.86 27.36 3.47
N ALA A 473 14.88 28.20 3.13
CA ALA A 473 14.61 29.45 3.85
C ALA A 473 14.15 29.22 5.30
N LEU A 474 13.41 28.13 5.55
CA LEU A 474 12.88 27.80 6.89
C LEU A 474 13.95 27.18 7.82
N LYS A 475 14.77 26.25 7.30
CA LYS A 475 15.68 25.41 8.12
C LYS A 475 17.13 25.89 8.08
N GLY A 476 17.48 26.79 7.16
CA GLY A 476 18.87 27.17 6.87
C GLY A 476 19.56 26.15 5.97
N GLY A 477 20.74 26.52 5.46
CA GLY A 477 21.50 25.75 4.48
C GLY A 477 22.23 24.54 5.10
N SER A 478 21.98 23.36 4.56
CA SER A 478 22.81 22.17 4.75
C SER A 478 23.30 21.68 3.39
N ALA A 479 24.38 20.90 3.35
CA ALA A 479 24.88 20.35 2.09
C ALA A 479 23.82 19.53 1.34
N PRO A 480 23.02 18.65 1.98
CA PRO A 480 21.91 17.98 1.31
C PRO A 480 20.82 18.92 0.77
N ALA A 481 20.46 19.99 1.51
CA ALA A 481 19.44 20.93 1.06
C ALA A 481 19.86 21.69 -0.23
N HIS A 482 21.07 22.22 -0.25
CA HIS A 482 21.65 22.84 -1.45
C HIS A 482 21.80 21.86 -2.60
N TYR A 483 22.23 20.62 -2.33
CA TYR A 483 22.33 19.57 -3.34
C TYR A 483 20.95 19.24 -3.97
N ASN A 484 19.90 19.11 -3.16
CA ASN A 484 18.54 18.83 -3.65
C ASN A 484 18.00 19.98 -4.51
N LEU A 485 18.18 21.24 -4.06
CA LEU A 485 17.82 22.42 -4.85
C LEU A 485 18.61 22.48 -6.16
N GLY A 486 19.92 22.24 -6.12
CA GLY A 486 20.77 22.18 -7.31
C GLY A 486 20.30 21.11 -8.30
N THR A 487 19.86 19.97 -7.80
CA THR A 487 19.29 18.89 -8.62
C THR A 487 17.98 19.32 -9.30
N ALA A 488 17.06 19.95 -8.56
CA ALA A 488 15.81 20.46 -9.11
C ALA A 488 16.07 21.55 -10.19
N LEU A 489 16.97 22.49 -9.92
CA LEU A 489 17.38 23.53 -10.87
C LEU A 489 18.01 22.94 -12.13
N SER A 490 18.84 21.90 -11.99
CA SER A 490 19.45 21.20 -13.13
C SER A 490 18.38 20.56 -14.02
N VAL A 491 17.37 19.89 -13.42
CA VAL A 491 16.24 19.29 -14.15
C VAL A 491 15.38 20.37 -14.81
N ALA A 492 15.21 21.53 -14.16
CA ALA A 492 14.51 22.70 -14.70
C ALA A 492 15.30 23.40 -15.84
N GLY A 493 16.54 22.99 -16.12
CA GLY A 493 17.40 23.63 -17.14
C GLY A 493 18.05 24.94 -16.67
N ARG A 494 17.91 25.31 -15.38
CA ARG A 494 18.49 26.53 -14.77
C ARG A 494 19.93 26.25 -14.33
N LEU A 495 20.80 25.98 -15.35
CA LEU A 495 22.13 25.40 -15.14
C LEU A 495 23.06 26.28 -14.31
N ASP A 496 23.05 27.61 -14.51
CA ASP A 496 23.93 28.53 -13.76
C ASP A 496 23.59 28.55 -12.26
N GLU A 497 22.28 28.51 -11.93
CA GLU A 497 21.80 28.45 -10.55
C GLU A 497 22.13 27.08 -9.94
N ALA A 498 21.96 25.99 -10.69
CA ALA A 498 22.36 24.65 -10.25
C ALA A 498 23.84 24.56 -9.87
N VAL A 499 24.73 25.17 -10.69
CA VAL A 499 26.17 25.28 -10.38
C VAL A 499 26.40 26.01 -9.06
N SER A 500 25.69 27.13 -8.84
CA SER A 500 25.80 27.87 -7.58
C SER A 500 25.42 27.00 -6.38
N GLU A 501 24.28 26.31 -6.45
CA GLU A 501 23.77 25.50 -5.35
C GLU A 501 24.67 24.28 -5.06
N TYR A 502 25.16 23.59 -6.10
CA TYR A 502 26.12 22.50 -5.87
C TYR A 502 27.42 22.97 -5.26
N ARG A 503 27.92 24.16 -5.64
CA ARG A 503 29.11 24.76 -5.02
C ARG A 503 28.87 25.12 -3.56
N GLN A 504 27.67 25.61 -3.19
CA GLN A 504 27.30 25.82 -1.78
C GLN A 504 27.30 24.49 -1.01
N ALA A 505 26.72 23.42 -1.58
CA ALA A 505 26.77 22.11 -0.96
C ALA A 505 28.21 21.63 -0.70
N ILE A 506 29.11 21.79 -1.67
CA ILE A 506 30.53 21.44 -1.57
C ILE A 506 31.27 22.34 -0.57
N GLN A 507 30.93 23.62 -0.50
CA GLN A 507 31.52 24.56 0.46
C GLN A 507 31.17 24.16 1.91
N ILE A 508 29.94 23.68 2.16
CA ILE A 508 29.47 23.23 3.48
C ILE A 508 30.08 21.86 3.81
N ASP A 509 30.12 20.96 2.84
CA ASP A 509 30.70 19.62 2.98
C ASP A 509 31.55 19.28 1.76
N GLY A 510 32.85 19.51 1.86
CA GLY A 510 33.81 19.18 0.81
C GLY A 510 33.95 17.67 0.52
N GLY A 511 33.37 16.81 1.37
CA GLY A 511 33.28 15.37 1.18
C GLY A 511 32.04 14.91 0.40
N TYR A 512 31.16 15.83 -0.01
CA TYR A 512 29.86 15.47 -0.61
C TYR A 512 30.01 15.04 -2.09
N ALA A 513 30.44 13.79 -2.27
CA ALA A 513 30.78 13.23 -3.60
C ALA A 513 29.66 13.37 -4.64
N ASN A 514 28.38 13.24 -4.23
CA ASN A 514 27.25 13.39 -5.15
C ASN A 514 27.14 14.82 -5.71
N ALA A 515 27.46 15.85 -4.90
CA ALA A 515 27.46 17.23 -5.37
C ALA A 515 28.56 17.47 -6.41
N HIS A 516 29.78 16.96 -6.21
CA HIS A 516 30.84 16.99 -7.20
C HIS A 516 30.42 16.28 -8.50
N ASN A 517 29.82 15.07 -8.40
CA ASN A 517 29.37 14.34 -9.58
C ASN A 517 28.30 15.11 -10.37
N ASN A 518 27.30 15.66 -9.71
CA ASN A 518 26.22 16.38 -10.38
C ASN A 518 26.68 17.75 -10.91
N LEU A 519 27.57 18.45 -10.20
CA LEU A 519 28.24 19.65 -10.69
C LEU A 519 29.01 19.36 -11.96
N GLY A 520 29.79 18.27 -12.00
CA GLY A 520 30.47 17.81 -13.21
C GLY A 520 29.53 17.61 -14.40
N GLY A 521 28.37 17.00 -14.18
CA GLY A 521 27.32 16.81 -15.18
C GLY A 521 26.77 18.14 -15.73
N VAL A 522 26.48 19.10 -14.85
CA VAL A 522 25.98 20.43 -15.25
C VAL A 522 27.04 21.23 -15.98
N LEU A 523 28.31 21.21 -15.54
CA LEU A 523 29.41 21.87 -16.21
C LEU A 523 29.65 21.29 -17.61
N LEU A 524 29.53 19.97 -17.77
CA LEU A 524 29.60 19.30 -19.07
C LEU A 524 28.47 19.77 -20.01
N ALA A 525 27.25 19.90 -19.50
CA ALA A 525 26.11 20.44 -20.25
C ALA A 525 26.33 21.91 -20.68
N GLN A 526 27.08 22.68 -19.89
CA GLN A 526 27.52 24.04 -20.25
C GLN A 526 28.70 24.09 -21.20
N GLY A 527 29.29 22.95 -21.60
CA GLY A 527 30.50 22.89 -22.46
C GLY A 527 31.83 23.13 -21.71
N LYS A 528 31.80 23.20 -20.37
CA LYS A 528 32.99 23.43 -19.54
C LYS A 528 33.68 22.09 -19.20
N THR A 529 34.10 21.35 -20.25
CA THR A 529 34.60 19.98 -20.15
C THR A 529 35.74 19.82 -19.15
N GLY A 530 36.75 20.71 -19.18
CA GLY A 530 37.90 20.63 -18.27
C GLY A 530 37.53 20.84 -16.79
N GLU A 531 36.50 21.68 -16.50
CA GLU A 531 35.96 21.82 -15.13
C GLU A 531 35.19 20.56 -14.74
N ALA A 532 34.36 20.04 -15.64
CA ALA A 532 33.60 18.82 -15.41
C ALA A 532 34.49 17.61 -15.06
N VAL A 533 35.61 17.44 -15.79
CA VAL A 533 36.56 16.36 -15.49
C VAL A 533 37.15 16.49 -14.09
N ARG A 534 37.48 17.71 -13.63
CA ARG A 534 37.99 17.92 -12.26
C ARG A 534 36.95 17.48 -11.21
N GLU A 535 35.71 17.93 -11.37
CA GLU A 535 34.64 17.60 -10.44
C GLU A 535 34.34 16.09 -10.42
N PHE A 536 34.32 15.42 -11.59
CA PHE A 536 34.15 13.96 -11.63
C PHE A 536 35.31 13.22 -10.98
N ARG A 537 36.56 13.69 -11.13
CA ARG A 537 37.72 13.11 -10.46
C ARG A 537 37.61 13.25 -8.93
N ASP A 538 37.17 14.40 -8.43
CA ASP A 538 36.93 14.61 -7.01
C ASP A 538 35.82 13.69 -6.49
N ALA A 539 34.71 13.52 -7.21
CA ALA A 539 33.65 12.56 -6.88
C ALA A 539 34.19 11.12 -6.78
N VAL A 540 35.00 10.69 -7.77
CA VAL A 540 35.59 9.34 -7.75
C VAL A 540 36.64 9.19 -6.64
N ARG A 541 37.42 10.21 -6.31
CA ARG A 541 38.36 10.21 -5.20
C ARG A 541 37.63 10.05 -3.86
N LEU A 542 36.51 10.73 -3.70
CA LEU A 542 35.69 10.68 -2.46
C LEU A 542 34.91 9.37 -2.33
N GLN A 543 34.40 8.84 -3.45
CA GLN A 543 33.67 7.57 -3.51
C GLN A 543 34.23 6.66 -4.61
N PRO A 544 35.33 5.94 -4.36
CA PRO A 544 36.03 5.15 -5.38
C PRO A 544 35.23 3.98 -5.95
N GLN A 545 34.15 3.57 -5.33
CA GLN A 545 33.26 2.49 -5.77
C GLN A 545 31.91 3.00 -6.30
N SER A 546 31.75 4.30 -6.49
CA SER A 546 30.55 4.86 -7.11
C SER A 546 30.49 4.51 -8.60
N ALA A 547 29.62 3.56 -8.99
CA ALA A 547 29.45 3.18 -10.38
C ALA A 547 29.06 4.38 -11.27
N SER A 548 28.22 5.30 -10.77
CA SER A 548 27.81 6.51 -11.51
C SER A 548 28.96 7.49 -11.68
N GLY A 549 29.74 7.77 -10.62
CA GLY A 549 30.90 8.67 -10.70
C GLY A 549 31.97 8.13 -11.66
N LEU A 550 32.30 6.85 -11.55
CA LEU A 550 33.25 6.18 -12.46
C LEU A 550 32.75 6.19 -13.90
N ALA A 551 31.46 5.92 -14.15
CA ALA A 551 30.87 5.91 -15.49
C ALA A 551 30.90 7.31 -16.13
N ASN A 552 30.53 8.36 -15.38
CA ASN A 552 30.54 9.73 -15.87
C ASN A 552 31.96 10.20 -16.22
N LEU A 553 32.93 9.92 -15.36
CA LEU A 553 34.33 10.22 -15.65
C LEU A 553 34.84 9.45 -16.88
N ALA A 554 34.61 8.13 -16.94
CA ALA A 554 35.01 7.31 -18.07
C ALA A 554 34.38 7.80 -19.38
N TRP A 555 33.10 8.15 -19.34
CA TRP A 555 32.37 8.66 -20.51
C TRP A 555 32.99 9.95 -21.05
N VAL A 556 33.20 10.97 -20.19
CA VAL A 556 33.76 12.25 -20.66
C VAL A 556 35.19 12.08 -21.16
N LEU A 557 36.02 11.26 -20.48
CA LEU A 557 37.38 10.98 -20.92
C LEU A 557 37.45 10.21 -22.25
N ALA A 558 36.44 9.43 -22.59
CA ALA A 558 36.34 8.69 -23.84
C ALA A 558 35.80 9.54 -25.00
N THR A 559 34.85 10.46 -24.71
CA THR A 559 34.00 11.06 -25.75
C THR A 559 34.12 12.57 -25.87
N ALA A 560 34.94 13.24 -25.04
CA ALA A 560 35.08 14.70 -25.06
C ALA A 560 35.29 15.26 -26.49
N PRO A 561 34.62 16.39 -26.83
CA PRO A 561 34.80 17.01 -28.16
C PRO A 561 36.25 17.36 -28.46
N GLN A 562 36.95 17.95 -27.50
CA GLN A 562 38.34 18.34 -27.61
C GLN A 562 39.28 17.14 -27.40
N ALA A 563 40.21 16.93 -28.34
CA ALA A 563 41.12 15.79 -28.26
C ALA A 563 42.03 15.84 -27.01
N ALA A 564 42.36 17.02 -26.52
CA ALA A 564 43.18 17.20 -25.33
C ALA A 564 42.51 16.71 -24.04
N ASP A 565 41.18 16.67 -24.01
CA ASP A 565 40.39 16.20 -22.85
C ASP A 565 40.11 14.68 -22.89
N ARG A 566 40.49 14.01 -24.00
CA ARG A 566 40.33 12.55 -24.13
C ARG A 566 41.53 11.81 -23.55
N HIS A 567 41.27 10.92 -22.60
CA HIS A 567 42.24 10.05 -21.94
C HIS A 567 41.81 8.59 -22.07
N ALA A 568 41.98 8.02 -23.27
CA ALA A 568 41.42 6.74 -23.67
C ALA A 568 41.78 5.58 -22.74
N ASN A 569 43.04 5.47 -22.30
CA ASN A 569 43.46 4.37 -21.43
C ASN A 569 42.83 4.49 -20.02
N GLU A 570 42.82 5.70 -19.43
CA GLU A 570 42.15 5.96 -18.17
C GLU A 570 40.65 5.67 -18.27
N ALA A 571 40.00 6.05 -19.37
CA ALA A 571 38.61 5.76 -19.64
C ALA A 571 38.31 4.24 -19.66
N VAL A 572 39.20 3.44 -20.29
CA VAL A 572 39.05 1.97 -20.31
C VAL A 572 39.15 1.39 -18.92
N ASP A 573 40.15 1.79 -18.14
CA ASP A 573 40.32 1.27 -16.78
C ASP A 573 39.12 1.59 -15.87
N LEU A 574 38.60 2.81 -15.94
CA LEU A 574 37.43 3.24 -15.18
C LEU A 574 36.18 2.47 -15.65
N ALA A 575 35.95 2.35 -16.94
CA ALA A 575 34.79 1.67 -17.51
C ALA A 575 34.79 0.16 -17.17
N MET A 576 35.95 -0.50 -17.16
CA MET A 576 36.09 -1.87 -16.73
C MET A 576 35.66 -2.04 -15.26
N ARG A 577 36.07 -1.13 -14.37
CA ARG A 577 35.64 -1.12 -12.97
C ARG A 577 34.12 -0.98 -12.84
N VAL A 578 33.48 -0.12 -13.67
CA VAL A 578 32.00 0.01 -13.67
C VAL A 578 31.34 -1.31 -14.06
N VAL A 579 31.84 -1.96 -15.11
CA VAL A 579 31.30 -3.23 -15.60
C VAL A 579 31.44 -4.34 -14.54
N ASP A 580 32.55 -4.37 -13.80
CA ASP A 580 32.76 -5.34 -12.72
C ASP A 580 31.82 -5.04 -11.52
N LEU A 581 31.67 -3.76 -11.10
CA LEU A 581 30.75 -3.34 -10.06
C LEU A 581 29.28 -3.68 -10.37
N THR A 582 28.90 -3.64 -11.65
CA THR A 582 27.56 -3.98 -12.11
C THR A 582 27.39 -5.46 -12.49
N ALA A 583 28.37 -6.31 -12.16
CA ALA A 583 28.40 -7.74 -12.48
C ALA A 583 28.10 -8.02 -13.97
N ARG A 584 28.49 -7.13 -14.87
CA ARG A 584 28.24 -7.19 -16.33
C ARG A 584 26.77 -7.24 -16.74
N ARG A 585 25.87 -6.75 -15.89
CA ARG A 585 24.42 -6.78 -16.10
C ARG A 585 23.82 -5.41 -16.43
N ASP A 586 24.63 -4.38 -16.57
CA ASP A 586 24.19 -3.02 -16.91
C ASP A 586 24.59 -2.68 -18.36
N ALA A 587 23.59 -2.46 -19.21
CA ALA A 587 23.79 -2.10 -20.61
C ALA A 587 24.49 -0.73 -20.77
N ARG A 588 24.26 0.23 -19.85
CA ARG A 588 24.94 1.54 -19.87
C ARG A 588 26.42 1.41 -19.53
N ALA A 589 26.75 0.59 -18.53
CA ALA A 589 28.14 0.31 -18.18
C ALA A 589 28.92 -0.28 -19.35
N LEU A 590 28.32 -1.24 -20.07
CA LEU A 590 28.91 -1.84 -21.26
C LEU A 590 29.01 -0.87 -22.45
N ASP A 591 28.08 0.06 -22.59
CA ASP A 591 28.11 1.11 -23.60
C ASP A 591 29.26 2.12 -23.34
N VAL A 592 29.43 2.53 -22.06
CA VAL A 592 30.59 3.35 -21.65
C VAL A 592 31.90 2.62 -21.96
N LEU A 593 31.99 1.31 -21.66
CA LEU A 593 33.18 0.51 -21.99
C LEU A 593 33.41 0.43 -23.50
N GLY A 594 32.36 0.28 -24.30
CA GLY A 594 32.44 0.31 -25.75
C GLY A 594 32.99 1.64 -26.29
N ALA A 595 32.51 2.77 -25.75
CA ALA A 595 33.01 4.09 -26.10
C ALA A 595 34.49 4.28 -25.70
N ALA A 596 34.89 3.79 -24.53
CA ALA A 596 36.26 3.83 -24.05
C ALA A 596 37.21 3.00 -24.94
N TYR A 597 36.82 1.75 -25.28
CA TYR A 597 37.61 0.92 -26.21
C TYR A 597 37.76 1.58 -27.61
N ALA A 598 36.67 2.14 -28.15
CA ALA A 598 36.72 2.83 -29.44
C ALA A 598 37.63 4.06 -29.39
N SER A 599 37.61 4.84 -28.29
CA SER A 599 38.53 5.96 -28.08
C SER A 599 40.00 5.53 -28.03
N ALA A 600 40.26 4.31 -27.52
CA ALA A 600 41.58 3.68 -27.48
C ALA A 600 41.97 2.96 -28.80
N GLY A 601 41.17 3.08 -29.87
CA GLY A 601 41.38 2.40 -31.14
C GLY A 601 41.12 0.91 -31.16
N GLN A 602 40.53 0.35 -30.07
CA GLN A 602 40.24 -1.08 -29.89
C GLN A 602 38.82 -1.42 -30.40
N PHE A 603 38.58 -1.23 -31.71
CA PHE A 603 37.25 -1.27 -32.31
C PHE A 603 36.56 -2.65 -32.21
N ASP A 604 37.32 -3.76 -32.29
CA ASP A 604 36.72 -5.09 -32.13
C ASP A 604 36.14 -5.28 -30.73
N ARG A 605 36.87 -4.86 -29.69
CA ARG A 605 36.40 -4.91 -28.30
C ARG A 605 35.23 -3.95 -28.05
N ALA A 606 35.23 -2.79 -28.71
CA ALA A 606 34.15 -1.84 -28.67
C ALA A 606 32.84 -2.42 -29.25
N GLN A 607 32.93 -3.13 -30.38
CA GLN A 607 31.81 -3.81 -31.02
C GLN A 607 31.28 -4.96 -30.16
N GLU A 608 32.16 -5.72 -29.51
CA GLU A 608 31.80 -6.81 -28.61
C GLU A 608 31.05 -6.27 -27.37
N ALA A 609 31.56 -5.19 -26.76
CA ALA A 609 30.90 -4.53 -25.61
C ALA A 609 29.51 -4.00 -26.00
N ALA A 610 29.38 -3.32 -27.15
CA ALA A 610 28.09 -2.82 -27.64
C ALA A 610 27.12 -3.97 -27.95
N SER A 611 27.60 -5.06 -28.56
CA SER A 611 26.76 -6.26 -28.80
C SER A 611 26.28 -6.89 -27.50
N THR A 612 27.13 -6.93 -26.49
CA THR A 612 26.76 -7.45 -25.16
C THR A 612 25.74 -6.56 -24.47
N ALA A 613 25.91 -5.24 -24.56
CA ALA A 613 24.93 -4.27 -24.05
C ALA A 613 23.55 -4.46 -24.69
N LEU A 614 23.50 -4.64 -26.01
CA LEU A 614 22.24 -4.88 -26.74
C LEU A 614 21.57 -6.21 -26.37
N ARG A 615 22.34 -7.26 -26.04
CA ARG A 615 21.79 -8.56 -25.57
C ARG A 615 21.09 -8.44 -24.22
N LEU A 616 21.42 -7.45 -23.41
CA LEU A 616 20.71 -7.16 -22.16
C LEU A 616 19.34 -6.50 -22.38
N ALA A 617 18.91 -6.34 -23.62
CA ALA A 617 17.61 -5.78 -24.02
C ALA A 617 17.29 -4.42 -23.36
N PRO A 618 18.18 -3.39 -23.47
CA PRO A 618 17.90 -2.09 -22.89
C PRO A 618 16.69 -1.44 -23.56
N ALA A 619 16.04 -0.48 -22.87
CA ALA A 619 14.94 0.30 -23.42
C ALA A 619 15.33 0.97 -24.76
N GLU A 620 14.37 1.10 -25.70
CA GLU A 620 14.65 1.55 -27.07
C GLU A 620 15.47 2.85 -27.22
N PRO A 621 15.30 3.91 -26.42
CA PRO A 621 16.18 5.07 -26.56
C PRO A 621 17.66 4.73 -26.39
N LEU A 622 18.02 3.94 -25.40
CA LEU A 622 19.41 3.52 -25.16
C LEU A 622 19.86 2.51 -26.23
N ALA A 623 19.02 1.55 -26.59
CA ALA A 623 19.33 0.57 -27.64
C ALA A 623 19.65 1.25 -28.99
N ALA A 624 18.87 2.24 -29.39
CA ALA A 624 19.07 2.99 -30.61
C ALA A 624 20.41 3.75 -30.59
N GLU A 625 20.79 4.36 -29.46
CA GLU A 625 22.06 5.03 -29.30
C GLU A 625 23.24 4.07 -29.34
N ILE A 626 23.15 2.91 -28.68
CA ILE A 626 24.20 1.88 -28.73
C ILE A 626 24.40 1.39 -30.17
N ARG A 627 23.32 1.11 -30.92
CA ARG A 627 23.40 0.70 -32.33
C ARG A 627 24.13 1.76 -33.17
N ARG A 628 23.78 3.05 -33.01
CA ARG A 628 24.44 4.16 -33.73
C ARG A 628 25.95 4.21 -33.44
N ARG A 629 26.33 4.04 -32.16
CA ARG A 629 27.75 4.01 -31.76
C ARG A 629 28.44 2.75 -32.30
N GLN A 630 27.81 1.60 -32.27
CA GLN A 630 28.33 0.36 -32.83
C GLN A 630 28.63 0.49 -34.35
N ASP A 631 27.77 1.20 -35.11
CA ASP A 631 28.01 1.44 -36.54
C ASP A 631 29.24 2.31 -36.78
N LEU A 632 29.54 3.28 -35.91
CA LEU A 632 30.78 4.02 -35.94
C LEU A 632 32.00 3.12 -35.68
N TYR A 633 31.87 2.21 -34.68
CA TYR A 633 32.95 1.27 -34.33
C TYR A 633 33.27 0.29 -35.48
N ARG A 634 32.26 -0.17 -36.22
CA ARG A 634 32.44 -0.97 -37.44
C ARG A 634 33.21 -0.23 -38.55
N GLN A 635 33.10 1.10 -38.57
CA GLN A 635 33.82 1.98 -39.51
C GLN A 635 35.21 2.37 -39.00
N GLY A 636 35.67 1.81 -37.86
CA GLY A 636 36.95 2.21 -37.25
C GLY A 636 36.94 3.64 -36.71
N ARG A 637 35.78 4.16 -36.30
CA ARG A 637 35.59 5.52 -35.81
C ARG A 637 35.13 5.55 -34.37
N PRO A 638 35.78 6.31 -33.47
CA PRO A 638 35.28 6.51 -32.12
C PRO A 638 34.06 7.43 -32.14
N TYR A 639 33.18 7.26 -31.12
CA TYR A 639 32.15 8.25 -30.88
C TYR A 639 32.76 9.47 -30.18
N VAL A 640 32.47 10.66 -30.70
CA VAL A 640 32.80 11.93 -30.07
C VAL A 640 31.49 12.66 -29.75
N ALA A 641 31.33 13.09 -28.51
CA ALA A 641 30.15 13.83 -28.11
C ALA A 641 30.10 15.19 -28.87
N PRO A 642 28.91 15.62 -29.31
CA PRO A 642 28.76 16.93 -29.94
C PRO A 642 29.13 18.03 -28.94
N ASP A 643 29.81 19.07 -29.45
CA ASP A 643 30.15 20.24 -28.64
C ASP A 643 28.84 20.99 -28.26
N PRO A 644 28.51 21.14 -26.96
CA PRO A 644 27.32 21.89 -26.53
C PRO A 644 27.30 23.34 -27.04
N ALA A 645 28.47 23.96 -27.25
CA ALA A 645 28.56 25.31 -27.76
C ALA A 645 28.10 25.42 -29.24
N SER A 646 28.08 24.32 -29.99
CA SER A 646 27.63 24.29 -31.40
C SER A 646 26.10 24.19 -31.56
N ARG A 647 25.37 24.05 -30.47
CA ARG A 647 23.88 23.94 -30.46
C ARG A 647 23.16 25.25 -30.11
N ARG A 648 23.90 26.37 -29.95
CA ARG A 648 23.35 27.71 -29.70
C ARG A 648 23.16 28.51 -30.97
#